data_45bd401492e52c16a66c50e477bf86ef
#
_entry.id   45bd401492e52c16a66c50e477bf86ef
#
_cell.length_a   1.000
_cell.length_b   1.000
_cell.length_c   1.000
_cell.angle_alpha   90.00
_cell.angle_beta   90.00
_cell.angle_gamma   90.00
#
_symmetry.space_group_name_H-M   'P 1'
#
loop_
_entity.id
_entity.type
_entity.pdbx_description
1 polymer ?
#
loop_
_entity_poly.entity_id
_entity_poly.type
_entity_poly.pdbx_seq_one_letter_code
_entity_poly.pdbx_strand_id
1 'polypeptide(L)'
;MPQVDPELFDRGQFQAELALKASPIAAFKKAIRLAREVLDKRFREGREIRRLIEDRAWFVDNILQQAWNQFQWHDPSGIALIAVGGYGRGELHPFSDIDLLILLDGAEHEQYREAIEGFLTLLWDIGLEVGQSVRSVEECAEQARADLTVITNLMESRTIAGPEPLRQRMLEVTSTATMWPSKEFFLAKRAELKARHHKYNDTEYNLEPNVKGSPGGLRDIQTVLWVARRQYGTLNLHALAGEGFLLESENELLASSQAFLWRVRYALHMLAGRAEDRLLFDHQRSIAALLGFSDENPKRAIEQFMQQYYRVVMSISQLCDLIIQHFEEVILADDDSGTTQPLNARFRLHDGYIEAVSPNVFKRTPLAMLEIFVLMAQHPEIKGVRADTVRLLREHRHLIDDNFRNDIRNTSLFIELFKCEIGIHRNLRRMNRYGILGRYLPEFGLIVGQMQHDLFHIYTVDAHTLNLIKHLRKLQYTPVSEKFPLASKLMGRLPKPELIYLAGLYHDIGKGRQGDHSELGAVDAQAFGERHQLPTWDTRLIVWLVQNHLVMSTTAQRKDLSDPQVINDFALHVGDETRLDYLYVLTVADINATNPSLWNSWRASLLRQLYTETKRALRRGLENPLDREEQIRQTQSAALDILIREGTDPDDVEQLWSQLGDDYFLKHTAADVAWHSDAILQQPADGGPLVLIKETTQREFEGGTQIFIYAPDQHDFFAVTVAAMSQLNLNIHDARIITSSSQFTLDTYIVLDNDGGSIGDNPQRVKQIREGLTEALRNPEDYPTIIQRRVPRQLKHFTFAPQVTIHNDAQRPVTILEIIAPDRPGLLARIGRIFLEFDLSLQNAKIATLGERVEDVFFITDADNQPLSDPQLCSRLQEAIIQQLQKGQASDASPTRVTF
;
A
#
# COMPACT_ATOMS: atom_id res chain seq x y z
N MET A 1 -7.19 -15.06 41.86
CA MET A 1 -7.10 -16.44 41.33
C MET A 1 -8.10 -16.56 40.20
N PRO A 2 -7.74 -17.09 39.01
CA PRO A 2 -8.72 -17.35 37.98
C PRO A 2 -9.77 -18.31 38.55
N GLN A 3 -11.04 -18.03 38.26
CA GLN A 3 -12.18 -18.80 38.71
C GLN A 3 -12.11 -20.18 38.05
N VAL A 4 -12.19 -21.26 38.82
CA VAL A 4 -12.21 -22.63 38.29
C VAL A 4 -13.37 -22.75 37.27
N ASP A 5 -13.05 -23.08 36.03
CA ASP A 5 -14.05 -23.22 34.95
C ASP A 5 -14.16 -24.71 34.53
N PRO A 6 -15.12 -25.46 35.13
CA PRO A 6 -15.27 -26.88 34.87
C PRO A 6 -15.68 -27.18 33.43
N GLU A 7 -16.35 -26.25 32.72
CA GLU A 7 -16.70 -26.43 31.31
C GLU A 7 -15.45 -26.42 30.42
N LEU A 8 -14.44 -25.61 30.78
CA LEU A 8 -13.19 -25.54 30.06
C LEU A 8 -12.24 -26.70 30.43
N PHE A 9 -12.15 -27.04 31.74
CA PHE A 9 -11.33 -28.13 32.23
C PHE A 9 -11.80 -28.66 33.59
N ASP A 10 -12.36 -29.87 33.60
CA ASP A 10 -12.68 -30.59 34.83
C ASP A 10 -11.49 -31.47 35.23
N ARG A 11 -10.75 -31.03 36.25
CA ARG A 11 -9.57 -31.70 36.79
C ARG A 11 -9.89 -33.10 37.37
N GLY A 12 -11.06 -33.22 37.99
CA GLY A 12 -11.47 -34.53 38.59
C GLY A 12 -11.78 -35.55 37.50
N GLN A 13 -12.54 -35.17 36.50
CA GLN A 13 -12.84 -36.03 35.35
C GLN A 13 -11.57 -36.39 34.58
N PHE A 14 -10.67 -35.46 34.37
CA PHE A 14 -9.39 -35.67 33.68
C PHE A 14 -8.52 -36.68 34.42
N GLN A 15 -8.38 -36.53 35.75
CA GLN A 15 -7.62 -37.50 36.58
C GLN A 15 -8.24 -38.90 36.59
N ALA A 16 -9.57 -38.99 36.61
CA ALA A 16 -10.27 -40.30 36.51
C ALA A 16 -10.00 -40.96 35.13
N GLU A 17 -9.97 -40.21 34.05
CA GLU A 17 -9.61 -40.72 32.72
C GLU A 17 -8.15 -41.23 32.67
N LEU A 18 -7.22 -40.49 33.29
CA LEU A 18 -5.81 -40.94 33.40
C LEU A 18 -5.68 -42.23 34.18
N ALA A 19 -6.46 -42.42 35.25
CA ALA A 19 -6.42 -43.61 36.11
C ALA A 19 -6.98 -44.87 35.42
N LEU A 20 -7.85 -44.74 34.41
CA LEU A 20 -8.47 -45.83 33.66
C LEU A 20 -7.52 -46.61 32.72
N LYS A 21 -6.17 -46.38 32.79
CA LYS A 21 -5.15 -47.04 31.95
C LYS A 21 -5.32 -46.84 30.44
N ALA A 22 -6.19 -45.93 29.99
CA ALA A 22 -6.14 -45.43 28.63
C ALA A 22 -4.80 -44.70 28.40
N SER A 23 -4.28 -44.68 27.17
CA SER A 23 -3.04 -43.98 26.86
C SER A 23 -3.10 -42.54 27.38
N PRO A 24 -2.20 -42.08 28.27
CA PRO A 24 -2.21 -40.74 28.78
C PRO A 24 -2.26 -39.67 27.66
N ILE A 25 -1.55 -39.92 26.57
CA ILE A 25 -1.54 -39.08 25.37
C ILE A 25 -2.94 -38.85 24.81
N ALA A 26 -3.77 -39.87 24.77
CA ALA A 26 -5.14 -39.78 24.26
C ALA A 26 -6.04 -38.89 25.14
N ALA A 27 -5.89 -38.97 26.48
CA ALA A 27 -6.63 -38.14 27.41
C ALA A 27 -6.24 -36.64 27.28
N PHE A 28 -4.94 -36.33 27.20
CA PHE A 28 -4.44 -34.99 26.96
C PHE A 28 -4.94 -34.42 25.63
N LYS A 29 -4.81 -35.15 24.52
CA LYS A 29 -5.31 -34.72 23.20
C LYS A 29 -6.81 -34.43 23.20
N LYS A 30 -7.60 -35.26 23.87
CA LYS A 30 -9.05 -35.05 24.02
C LYS A 30 -9.34 -33.74 24.76
N ALA A 31 -8.69 -33.52 25.91
CA ALA A 31 -8.86 -32.29 26.70
C ALA A 31 -8.51 -31.02 25.91
N ILE A 32 -7.36 -31.03 25.20
CA ILE A 32 -6.90 -29.92 24.38
C ILE A 32 -7.91 -29.59 23.27
N ARG A 33 -8.46 -30.62 22.61
CA ARG A 33 -9.46 -30.45 21.55
C ARG A 33 -10.75 -29.83 22.09
N LEU A 34 -11.29 -30.41 23.19
CA LEU A 34 -12.53 -29.91 23.81
C LEU A 34 -12.40 -28.49 24.30
N ALA A 35 -11.29 -28.13 24.94
CA ALA A 35 -11.04 -26.76 25.39
C ALA A 35 -10.98 -25.79 24.22
N ARG A 36 -10.37 -26.17 23.09
CA ARG A 36 -10.36 -25.35 21.87
C ARG A 36 -11.79 -25.10 21.36
N GLU A 37 -12.61 -26.14 21.26
CA GLU A 37 -14.00 -26.03 20.80
C GLU A 37 -14.83 -25.10 21.71
N VAL A 38 -14.65 -25.20 23.01
CA VAL A 38 -15.32 -24.31 23.99
C VAL A 38 -14.87 -22.87 23.82
N LEU A 39 -13.56 -22.62 23.73
CA LEU A 39 -13.00 -21.26 23.59
C LEU A 39 -13.41 -20.62 22.24
N ASP A 40 -13.39 -21.36 21.14
CA ASP A 40 -13.79 -20.89 19.82
C ASP A 40 -15.31 -20.57 19.77
N LYS A 41 -16.13 -21.37 20.46
CA LYS A 41 -17.56 -21.09 20.63
C LYS A 41 -17.76 -19.78 21.41
N ARG A 42 -17.11 -19.65 22.57
CA ARG A 42 -17.19 -18.43 23.41
C ARG A 42 -16.74 -17.17 22.66
N PHE A 43 -15.72 -17.28 21.79
CA PHE A 43 -15.27 -16.17 20.93
C PHE A 43 -16.38 -15.75 19.97
N ARG A 44 -17.04 -16.70 19.29
CA ARG A 44 -18.14 -16.43 18.35
C ARG A 44 -19.36 -15.83 19.06
N GLU A 45 -19.59 -16.18 20.32
CA GLU A 45 -20.65 -15.62 21.16
C GLU A 45 -20.32 -14.21 21.69
N GLY A 46 -19.14 -13.66 21.36
CA GLY A 46 -18.74 -12.30 21.71
C GLY A 46 -18.20 -12.12 23.13
N ARG A 47 -17.73 -13.19 23.78
CA ARG A 47 -17.11 -13.10 25.10
C ARG A 47 -15.94 -12.13 25.09
N GLU A 48 -15.70 -11.47 26.24
CA GLU A 48 -14.60 -10.53 26.41
C GLU A 48 -13.24 -11.20 26.07
N ILE A 49 -12.49 -10.58 25.16
CA ILE A 49 -11.26 -11.18 24.61
C ILE A 49 -10.16 -11.39 25.65
N ARG A 50 -10.02 -10.48 26.60
CA ARG A 50 -9.04 -10.61 27.70
C ARG A 50 -9.29 -11.91 28.47
N ARG A 51 -10.54 -12.18 28.82
CA ARG A 51 -10.94 -13.42 29.49
C ARG A 51 -10.62 -14.65 28.67
N LEU A 52 -10.85 -14.65 27.38
CA LEU A 52 -10.58 -15.80 26.50
C LEU A 52 -9.09 -16.15 26.44
N ILE A 53 -8.20 -15.17 26.37
CA ILE A 53 -6.76 -15.42 26.33
C ILE A 53 -6.22 -15.83 27.71
N GLU A 54 -6.77 -15.29 28.78
CA GLU A 54 -6.45 -15.67 30.17
C GLU A 54 -6.99 -17.08 30.48
N ASP A 55 -8.24 -17.40 30.09
CA ASP A 55 -8.84 -18.73 30.24
C ASP A 55 -8.03 -19.80 29.49
N ARG A 56 -7.53 -19.46 28.29
CA ARG A 56 -6.65 -20.36 27.55
C ARG A 56 -5.31 -20.56 28.27
N ALA A 57 -4.68 -19.52 28.79
CA ALA A 57 -3.45 -19.61 29.56
C ALA A 57 -3.66 -20.47 30.82
N TRP A 58 -4.76 -20.26 31.54
CA TRP A 58 -5.14 -21.05 32.70
C TRP A 58 -5.37 -22.53 32.35
N PHE A 59 -6.02 -22.82 31.23
CA PHE A 59 -6.19 -24.20 30.75
C PHE A 59 -4.84 -24.88 30.49
N VAL A 60 -3.95 -24.18 29.76
CA VAL A 60 -2.61 -24.71 29.46
C VAL A 60 -1.77 -24.90 30.73
N ASP A 61 -1.90 -23.99 31.72
CA ASP A 61 -1.25 -24.16 33.04
C ASP A 61 -1.68 -25.48 33.69
N ASN A 62 -2.97 -25.80 33.68
CA ASN A 62 -3.48 -27.05 34.25
C ASN A 62 -2.96 -28.28 33.48
N ILE A 63 -2.94 -28.22 32.15
CA ILE A 63 -2.40 -29.30 31.31
C ILE A 63 -0.91 -29.51 31.61
N LEU A 64 -0.10 -28.49 31.66
CA LEU A 64 1.31 -28.56 31.96
C LEU A 64 1.59 -29.06 33.38
N GLN A 65 0.80 -28.63 34.39
CA GLN A 65 0.89 -29.17 35.75
C GLN A 65 0.56 -30.64 35.80
N GLN A 66 -0.49 -31.12 35.07
CA GLN A 66 -0.82 -32.55 35.01
C GLN A 66 0.27 -33.32 34.26
N ALA A 67 0.87 -32.78 33.19
CA ALA A 67 1.99 -33.43 32.49
C ALA A 67 3.24 -33.48 33.36
N TRP A 68 3.57 -32.40 34.07
CA TRP A 68 4.71 -32.34 34.99
C TRP A 68 4.61 -33.37 36.09
N ASN A 69 3.45 -33.60 36.64
CA ASN A 69 3.17 -34.59 37.70
C ASN A 69 3.23 -36.09 37.22
N GLN A 70 3.38 -36.33 35.91
CA GLN A 70 3.62 -37.73 35.42
C GLN A 70 5.07 -38.17 35.61
N PHE A 71 6.00 -37.28 35.97
CA PHE A 71 7.43 -37.54 36.09
C PHE A 71 7.88 -37.50 37.53
N GLN A 72 8.85 -38.32 37.86
CA GLN A 72 9.53 -38.30 39.17
C GLN A 72 10.78 -37.41 39.05
N TRP A 73 10.79 -36.29 39.73
CA TRP A 73 11.92 -35.39 39.73
C TRP A 73 12.89 -35.80 40.87
N HIS A 74 14.18 -35.91 40.56
CA HIS A 74 15.20 -36.36 41.50
C HIS A 74 15.24 -35.53 42.80
N ASP A 75 15.27 -34.18 42.61
CA ASP A 75 15.06 -33.22 43.71
C ASP A 75 14.02 -32.19 43.26
N PRO A 76 12.77 -32.28 43.71
CA PRO A 76 11.73 -31.33 43.36
C PRO A 76 11.98 -29.89 43.83
N SER A 77 12.90 -29.66 44.77
CA SER A 77 13.26 -28.30 45.23
C SER A 77 14.27 -27.61 44.35
N GLY A 78 15.02 -28.37 43.54
CA GLY A 78 16.06 -27.88 42.64
C GLY A 78 15.63 -27.64 41.20
N ILE A 79 14.34 -27.82 40.88
CA ILE A 79 13.82 -27.66 39.52
C ILE A 79 12.45 -26.96 39.48
N ALA A 80 12.23 -26.06 38.56
CA ALA A 80 10.94 -25.39 38.34
C ALA A 80 10.58 -25.24 36.88
N LEU A 81 9.31 -25.36 36.54
CA LEU A 81 8.73 -25.04 35.23
C LEU A 81 8.23 -23.61 35.27
N ILE A 82 8.78 -22.78 34.40
CA ILE A 82 8.50 -21.36 34.32
C ILE A 82 7.90 -21.03 32.94
N ALA A 83 6.76 -20.33 32.90
CA ALA A 83 6.25 -19.66 31.72
C ALA A 83 7.03 -18.37 31.50
N VAL A 84 7.44 -18.11 30.26
CA VAL A 84 8.14 -16.88 29.88
C VAL A 84 7.47 -16.20 28.70
N GLY A 85 7.87 -14.97 28.39
CA GLY A 85 7.32 -14.21 27.25
C GLY A 85 5.81 -13.99 27.34
N GLY A 86 5.10 -14.12 26.21
CA GLY A 86 3.65 -13.91 26.14
C GLY A 86 2.86 -14.84 27.05
N TYR A 87 3.29 -16.09 27.15
CA TYR A 87 2.69 -17.07 28.05
C TYR A 87 2.97 -16.74 29.51
N GLY A 88 4.16 -16.21 29.80
CA GLY A 88 4.50 -15.71 31.15
C GLY A 88 3.59 -14.57 31.62
N ARG A 89 3.13 -13.69 30.73
CA ARG A 89 2.13 -12.64 31.03
C ARG A 89 0.70 -13.18 31.18
N GLY A 90 0.45 -14.46 30.91
CA GLY A 90 -0.90 -15.03 30.87
C GLY A 90 -1.65 -14.68 29.57
N GLU A 91 -0.98 -14.23 28.53
CA GLU A 91 -1.54 -13.84 27.25
C GLU A 91 -1.30 -14.97 26.22
N LEU A 92 -2.25 -15.87 26.04
CA LEU A 92 -2.11 -17.01 25.14
C LEU A 92 -3.20 -17.02 24.08
N HIS A 93 -2.85 -16.69 22.82
CA HIS A 93 -3.75 -16.81 21.68
C HIS A 93 -3.81 -18.25 21.15
N PRO A 94 -4.85 -18.62 20.36
CA PRO A 94 -4.86 -19.89 19.65
C PRO A 94 -3.58 -20.09 18.83
N PHE A 95 -3.03 -21.30 18.85
CA PHE A 95 -1.80 -21.66 18.09
C PHE A 95 -0.56 -20.80 18.38
N SER A 96 -0.56 -19.97 19.43
CA SER A 96 0.68 -19.29 19.85
C SER A 96 1.62 -20.27 20.55
N ASP A 97 2.92 -20.08 20.34
CA ASP A 97 3.96 -20.85 21.02
C ASP A 97 3.82 -20.77 22.55
N ILE A 98 4.03 -21.85 23.23
CA ILE A 98 4.06 -21.97 24.69
C ILE A 98 5.52 -21.89 25.12
N ASP A 99 5.99 -20.67 25.46
CA ASP A 99 7.37 -20.45 25.83
C ASP A 99 7.63 -20.92 27.28
N LEU A 100 8.51 -21.92 27.45
CA LEU A 100 8.84 -22.55 28.72
C LEU A 100 10.33 -22.43 29.02
N LEU A 101 10.63 -22.14 30.27
CA LEU A 101 11.96 -22.28 30.87
C LEU A 101 11.89 -23.36 31.97
N ILE A 102 12.68 -24.42 31.82
CA ILE A 102 12.97 -25.35 32.89
C ILE A 102 14.18 -24.79 33.64
N LEU A 103 13.91 -24.23 34.79
CA LEU A 103 14.89 -23.56 35.64
C LEU A 103 15.48 -24.52 36.68
N LEU A 104 16.80 -24.60 36.73
CA LEU A 104 17.54 -25.45 37.65
C LEU A 104 18.29 -24.63 38.70
N ASP A 105 18.45 -25.17 39.91
CA ASP A 105 19.16 -24.51 41.01
C ASP A 105 20.67 -24.40 40.76
N GLY A 106 21.30 -25.36 40.09
CA GLY A 106 22.72 -25.41 39.79
C GLY A 106 23.03 -26.05 38.44
N ALA A 107 24.32 -26.14 38.10
CA ALA A 107 24.80 -26.63 36.81
C ALA A 107 24.74 -28.16 36.64
N GLU A 108 24.32 -28.92 37.61
CA GLU A 108 24.22 -30.38 37.55
C GLU A 108 22.92 -30.80 36.83
N HIS A 109 22.89 -30.70 35.53
CA HIS A 109 21.74 -31.04 34.70
C HIS A 109 21.49 -32.56 34.55
N GLU A 110 22.52 -33.39 34.72
CA GLU A 110 22.48 -34.81 34.35
C GLU A 110 21.44 -35.61 35.16
N GLN A 111 21.26 -35.28 36.43
CA GLN A 111 20.28 -35.92 37.30
C GLN A 111 18.81 -35.70 36.92
N TYR A 112 18.50 -34.67 36.13
CA TYR A 112 17.15 -34.35 35.66
C TYR A 112 16.93 -34.71 34.21
N ARG A 113 17.99 -35.08 33.47
CA ARG A 113 18.00 -35.22 32.03
C ARG A 113 16.88 -36.17 31.50
N GLU A 114 16.83 -37.40 32.03
CA GLU A 114 15.85 -38.38 31.58
C GLU A 114 14.40 -37.91 31.81
N ALA A 115 14.13 -37.28 32.96
CA ALA A 115 12.80 -36.76 33.26
C ALA A 115 12.45 -35.54 32.40
N ILE A 116 13.41 -34.63 32.10
CA ILE A 116 13.22 -33.47 31.21
C ILE A 116 12.95 -33.97 29.78
N GLU A 117 13.74 -34.88 29.24
CA GLU A 117 13.55 -35.43 27.90
C GLU A 117 12.19 -36.11 27.76
N GLY A 118 11.79 -36.93 28.75
CA GLY A 118 10.48 -37.57 28.81
C GLY A 118 9.33 -36.56 28.85
N PHE A 119 9.44 -35.53 29.67
CA PHE A 119 8.45 -34.44 29.80
C PHE A 119 8.28 -33.68 28.48
N LEU A 120 9.37 -33.25 27.85
CA LEU A 120 9.32 -32.54 26.58
C LEU A 120 8.74 -33.44 25.44
N THR A 121 9.11 -34.73 25.42
CA THR A 121 8.55 -35.69 24.48
C THR A 121 7.03 -35.80 24.66
N LEU A 122 6.55 -35.91 25.91
CA LEU A 122 5.12 -35.94 26.20
C LEU A 122 4.41 -34.69 25.68
N LEU A 123 5.00 -33.46 25.84
CA LEU A 123 4.39 -32.23 25.36
C LEU A 123 4.24 -32.21 23.83
N TRP A 124 5.23 -32.71 23.10
CA TRP A 124 5.16 -32.85 21.64
C TRP A 124 4.13 -33.92 21.22
N ASP A 125 4.12 -35.07 21.91
CA ASP A 125 3.19 -36.17 21.64
C ASP A 125 1.72 -35.73 21.83
N ILE A 126 1.41 -34.89 22.81
CA ILE A 126 0.06 -34.38 23.02
C ILE A 126 -0.31 -33.23 22.08
N GLY A 127 0.65 -32.78 21.23
CA GLY A 127 0.41 -31.78 20.19
C GLY A 127 0.49 -30.34 20.68
N LEU A 128 1.27 -30.03 21.71
CA LEU A 128 1.60 -28.68 22.13
C LEU A 128 2.85 -28.19 21.37
N GLU A 129 2.75 -27.02 20.75
CA GLU A 129 3.89 -26.30 20.18
C GLU A 129 4.59 -25.52 21.28
N VAL A 130 5.72 -26.04 21.77
CA VAL A 130 6.48 -25.46 22.89
C VAL A 130 7.82 -24.93 22.43
N GLY A 131 8.08 -23.64 22.72
CA GLY A 131 9.41 -23.08 22.75
C GLY A 131 10.03 -23.38 24.11
N GLN A 132 11.19 -24.05 24.16
CA GLN A 132 11.74 -24.52 25.42
C GLN A 132 13.20 -24.13 25.62
N SER A 133 13.58 -23.89 26.86
CA SER A 133 14.98 -23.75 27.28
C SER A 133 15.16 -24.40 28.65
N VAL A 134 16.33 -25.00 28.88
CA VAL A 134 16.76 -25.57 30.17
C VAL A 134 17.99 -24.82 30.58
N ARG A 135 17.95 -24.19 31.76
CA ARG A 135 19.04 -23.33 32.24
C ARG A 135 19.12 -23.33 33.75
N SER A 136 20.34 -23.18 34.28
CA SER A 136 20.54 -22.81 35.68
C SER A 136 20.26 -21.31 35.87
N VAL A 137 20.20 -20.90 37.15
CA VAL A 137 20.10 -19.46 37.51
C VAL A 137 21.27 -18.65 36.95
N GLU A 138 22.48 -19.21 36.99
CA GLU A 138 23.72 -18.60 36.51
C GLU A 138 23.71 -18.48 34.99
N GLU A 139 23.31 -19.54 34.28
CA GLU A 139 23.16 -19.51 32.80
C GLU A 139 22.11 -18.50 32.35
N CYS A 140 20.99 -18.36 33.09
CA CYS A 140 20.02 -17.30 32.85
C CYS A 140 20.66 -15.92 32.94
N ALA A 141 21.50 -15.65 33.95
CA ALA A 141 22.18 -14.38 34.10
C ALA A 141 23.19 -14.12 32.99
N GLU A 142 23.95 -15.13 32.57
CA GLU A 142 24.91 -15.02 31.47
C GLU A 142 24.23 -14.69 30.14
N GLN A 143 23.23 -15.48 29.76
CA GLN A 143 22.48 -15.30 28.54
C GLN A 143 21.72 -13.97 28.52
N ALA A 144 21.13 -13.55 29.63
CA ALA A 144 20.42 -12.29 29.76
C ALA A 144 21.34 -11.05 29.59
N ARG A 145 22.65 -11.16 29.97
CA ARG A 145 23.62 -10.10 29.68
C ARG A 145 23.93 -9.99 28.20
N ALA A 146 23.98 -11.13 27.49
CA ALA A 146 24.34 -11.18 26.08
C ALA A 146 23.19 -10.83 25.13
N ASP A 147 21.95 -11.14 25.50
CA ASP A 147 20.79 -11.02 24.63
C ASP A 147 19.63 -10.26 25.30
N LEU A 148 19.26 -9.13 24.68
CA LEU A 148 18.15 -8.28 25.08
C LEU A 148 16.79 -9.02 25.05
N THR A 149 16.62 -10.02 24.18
CA THR A 149 15.39 -10.81 24.09
C THR A 149 15.27 -11.75 25.29
N VAL A 150 16.39 -12.34 25.73
CA VAL A 150 16.40 -13.24 26.90
C VAL A 150 16.02 -12.47 28.15
N ILE A 151 16.66 -11.33 28.44
CA ILE A 151 16.29 -10.54 29.64
C ILE A 151 14.82 -10.12 29.58
N THR A 152 14.31 -9.74 28.41
CA THR A 152 12.92 -9.33 28.25
C THR A 152 11.95 -10.49 28.58
N ASN A 153 12.24 -11.72 28.10
CA ASN A 153 11.41 -12.90 28.38
C ASN A 153 11.46 -13.28 29.87
N LEU A 154 12.65 -13.19 30.52
CA LEU A 154 12.77 -13.49 31.95
C LEU A 154 12.03 -12.50 32.84
N MET A 155 11.97 -11.22 32.44
CA MET A 155 11.17 -10.20 33.14
C MET A 155 9.67 -10.53 33.17
N GLU A 156 9.17 -11.28 32.23
CA GLU A 156 7.76 -11.69 32.08
C GLU A 156 7.48 -13.09 32.64
N SER A 157 8.41 -13.64 33.45
CA SER A 157 8.33 -15.00 33.96
C SER A 157 7.24 -15.21 35.02
N ARG A 158 6.64 -16.44 35.01
CA ARG A 158 5.64 -16.89 35.99
C ARG A 158 5.85 -18.39 36.27
N THR A 159 5.84 -18.80 37.54
CA THR A 159 5.99 -20.20 37.91
C THR A 159 4.71 -21.00 37.59
N ILE A 160 4.85 -22.13 36.88
CA ILE A 160 3.78 -23.09 36.61
C ILE A 160 3.83 -24.26 37.61
N ALA A 161 5.02 -24.81 37.82
CA ALA A 161 5.26 -25.91 38.75
C ALA A 161 6.65 -25.79 39.38
N GLY A 162 6.86 -26.37 40.56
CA GLY A 162 8.12 -26.28 41.32
C GLY A 162 8.17 -25.07 42.29
N PRO A 163 9.33 -24.85 42.94
CA PRO A 163 9.45 -23.84 43.98
C PRO A 163 9.55 -22.40 43.46
N GLU A 164 8.68 -21.51 43.90
CA GLU A 164 8.70 -20.08 43.59
C GLU A 164 10.03 -19.36 43.99
N PRO A 165 10.70 -19.71 45.12
CA PRO A 165 11.98 -19.11 45.46
C PRO A 165 13.06 -19.23 44.38
N LEU A 166 13.05 -20.30 43.60
CA LEU A 166 14.00 -20.51 42.48
C LEU A 166 13.85 -19.40 41.41
N ARG A 167 12.61 -19.09 41.03
CA ARG A 167 12.32 -17.99 40.13
C ARG A 167 12.71 -16.62 40.71
N GLN A 168 12.46 -16.43 41.98
CA GLN A 168 12.84 -15.16 42.65
C GLN A 168 14.36 -14.95 42.59
N ARG A 169 15.17 -15.96 42.84
CA ARG A 169 16.65 -15.88 42.71
C ARG A 169 17.04 -15.52 41.26
N MET A 170 16.40 -16.12 40.25
CA MET A 170 16.64 -15.75 38.84
C MET A 170 16.33 -14.27 38.61
N LEU A 171 15.23 -13.73 39.14
CA LEU A 171 14.86 -12.32 39.00
C LEU A 171 15.84 -11.39 39.74
N GLU A 172 16.38 -11.81 40.89
CA GLU A 172 17.39 -11.05 41.61
C GLU A 172 18.68 -10.91 40.83
N VAL A 173 19.22 -12.02 40.29
CA VAL A 173 20.46 -12.01 39.50
C VAL A 173 20.32 -11.31 38.14
N THR A 174 19.10 -11.15 37.67
CA THR A 174 18.78 -10.44 36.42
C THR A 174 18.20 -9.03 36.65
N SER A 175 18.30 -8.52 37.85
CA SER A 175 17.76 -7.20 38.24
C SER A 175 18.52 -6.02 37.57
N THR A 176 17.96 -4.82 37.67
CA THR A 176 18.59 -3.59 37.16
C THR A 176 19.92 -3.24 37.88
N ALA A 177 20.12 -3.75 39.09
CA ALA A 177 21.36 -3.55 39.84
C ALA A 177 22.51 -4.40 39.28
N THR A 178 22.24 -5.51 38.62
CA THR A 178 23.23 -6.48 38.16
C THR A 178 23.52 -6.41 36.64
N MET A 179 22.55 -6.00 35.85
CA MET A 179 22.69 -5.93 34.41
C MET A 179 21.66 -4.98 33.78
N TRP A 180 21.95 -4.49 32.58
CA TRP A 180 21.06 -3.65 31.80
C TRP A 180 20.47 -2.48 32.61
N PRO A 181 21.28 -1.51 33.06
CA PRO A 181 20.75 -0.29 33.67
C PRO A 181 19.68 0.36 32.80
N SER A 182 18.74 1.08 33.39
CA SER A 182 17.58 1.65 32.68
C SER A 182 17.94 2.43 31.42
N LYS A 183 19.00 3.23 31.42
CA LYS A 183 19.49 4.02 30.28
C LYS A 183 19.94 3.13 29.12
N GLU A 184 20.75 2.13 29.39
CA GLU A 184 21.26 1.19 28.37
C GLU A 184 20.13 0.34 27.80
N PHE A 185 19.26 -0.19 28.66
CA PHE A 185 18.09 -0.96 28.25
C PHE A 185 17.14 -0.16 27.35
N PHE A 186 16.85 1.09 27.74
CA PHE A 186 16.01 2.00 26.94
C PHE A 186 16.61 2.25 25.55
N LEU A 187 17.91 2.57 25.47
CA LEU A 187 18.58 2.81 24.19
C LEU A 187 18.55 1.58 23.29
N ALA A 188 18.79 0.39 23.85
CA ALA A 188 18.76 -0.87 23.12
C ALA A 188 17.33 -1.20 22.62
N LYS A 189 16.30 -1.05 23.48
CA LYS A 189 14.90 -1.26 23.10
C LYS A 189 14.40 -0.26 22.05
N ARG A 190 14.85 0.99 22.14
CA ARG A 190 14.56 2.00 21.11
C ARG A 190 15.19 1.67 19.76
N ALA A 191 16.42 1.15 19.75
CA ALA A 191 17.09 0.68 18.53
C ALA A 191 16.35 -0.52 17.92
N GLU A 192 15.96 -1.51 18.74
CA GLU A 192 15.14 -2.66 18.31
C GLU A 192 13.79 -2.21 17.73
N LEU A 193 13.10 -1.27 18.39
CA LEU A 193 11.83 -0.69 17.90
C LEU A 193 11.99 -0.06 16.52
N LYS A 194 13.03 0.76 16.32
CA LYS A 194 13.31 1.39 15.04
C LYS A 194 13.62 0.36 13.94
N ALA A 195 14.47 -0.62 14.22
CA ALA A 195 14.82 -1.68 13.28
C ALA A 195 13.58 -2.50 12.87
N ARG A 196 12.70 -2.80 13.84
CA ARG A 196 11.44 -3.49 13.58
C ARG A 196 10.49 -2.67 12.71
N HIS A 197 10.29 -1.37 13.02
CA HIS A 197 9.46 -0.49 12.21
C HIS A 197 9.99 -0.39 10.78
N HIS A 198 11.31 -0.27 10.60
CA HIS A 198 11.94 -0.22 9.28
C HIS A 198 11.66 -1.48 8.44
N LYS A 199 11.62 -2.68 9.06
CA LYS A 199 11.23 -3.93 8.40
C LYS A 199 9.81 -3.87 7.81
N TYR A 200 8.94 -3.04 8.36
CA TYR A 200 7.55 -2.82 7.90
C TYR A 200 7.39 -1.46 7.18
N ASN A 201 8.45 -0.95 6.55
CA ASN A 201 8.47 0.29 5.76
C ASN A 201 8.11 1.55 6.57
N ASP A 202 8.33 1.55 7.88
CA ASP A 202 8.04 2.67 8.79
C ASP A 202 6.59 3.22 8.66
N THR A 203 5.63 2.35 8.33
CA THR A 203 4.24 2.73 8.12
C THR A 203 3.26 1.81 8.84
N GLU A 204 2.22 2.41 9.39
CA GLU A 204 1.06 1.73 9.97
C GLU A 204 0.09 1.22 8.88
N TYR A 205 0.24 1.65 7.63
CA TYR A 205 -0.76 1.54 6.55
C TYR A 205 -0.45 0.44 5.52
N ASN A 206 0.23 -0.62 5.90
CA ASN A 206 0.41 -1.76 5.01
C ASN A 206 -0.94 -2.41 4.68
N LEU A 207 -1.19 -2.76 3.42
CA LEU A 207 -2.44 -3.42 2.98
C LEU A 207 -2.65 -4.78 3.66
N GLU A 208 -1.57 -5.50 3.94
CA GLU A 208 -1.56 -6.76 4.68
C GLU A 208 -0.69 -6.61 5.95
N PRO A 209 -1.18 -5.87 6.97
CA PRO A 209 -0.37 -5.54 8.15
C PRO A 209 -0.13 -6.75 9.05
N ASN A 210 0.97 -6.72 9.81
CA ASN A 210 1.23 -7.68 10.87
C ASN A 210 0.69 -7.13 12.20
N VAL A 211 -0.34 -7.74 12.75
CA VAL A 211 -1.06 -7.30 13.97
C VAL A 211 -0.14 -7.19 15.19
N LYS A 212 0.91 -8.04 15.24
CA LYS A 212 1.88 -8.08 16.34
C LYS A 212 3.05 -7.12 16.13
N GLY A 213 3.66 -7.12 14.94
CA GLY A 213 4.97 -6.54 14.70
C GLY A 213 5.01 -5.22 13.95
N SER A 214 3.97 -4.87 13.15
CA SER A 214 3.92 -3.59 12.42
C SER A 214 3.86 -2.40 13.38
N PRO A 215 4.25 -1.18 12.93
CA PRO A 215 4.04 0.03 13.71
C PRO A 215 2.60 0.15 14.22
N GLY A 216 2.42 0.48 15.49
CA GLY A 216 1.12 0.48 16.17
C GLY A 216 0.57 -0.91 16.51
N GLY A 217 1.33 -2.00 16.29
CA GLY A 217 0.95 -3.35 16.67
C GLY A 217 1.18 -3.66 18.15
N LEU A 218 0.81 -4.86 18.56
CA LEU A 218 0.91 -5.31 19.98
C LEU A 218 2.33 -5.20 20.55
N ARG A 219 3.37 -5.34 19.71
CA ARG A 219 4.77 -5.27 20.15
C ARG A 219 5.19 -3.85 20.58
N ASP A 220 4.53 -2.80 20.10
CA ASP A 220 4.80 -1.43 20.52
C ASP A 220 4.34 -1.23 21.98
N ILE A 221 3.14 -1.71 22.32
CA ILE A 221 2.62 -1.71 23.69
C ILE A 221 3.57 -2.48 24.62
N GLN A 222 3.99 -3.68 24.19
CA GLN A 222 4.93 -4.51 24.95
C GLN A 222 6.27 -3.79 25.17
N THR A 223 6.78 -3.07 24.15
CA THR A 223 8.04 -2.31 24.28
C THR A 223 7.94 -1.23 25.35
N VAL A 224 6.82 -0.50 25.40
CA VAL A 224 6.54 0.49 26.46
C VAL A 224 6.53 -0.17 27.83
N LEU A 225 5.82 -1.30 27.99
CA LEU A 225 5.71 -2.02 29.24
C LEU A 225 7.07 -2.58 29.72
N TRP A 226 7.92 -3.07 28.81
CA TRP A 226 9.26 -3.54 29.17
C TRP A 226 10.17 -2.43 29.68
N VAL A 227 10.14 -1.26 29.04
CA VAL A 227 10.86 -0.07 29.51
C VAL A 227 10.33 0.37 30.88
N ALA A 228 9.02 0.42 31.03
CA ALA A 228 8.37 0.74 32.32
C ALA A 228 8.76 -0.25 33.42
N ARG A 229 8.76 -1.55 33.13
CA ARG A 229 9.18 -2.58 34.11
C ARG A 229 10.62 -2.39 34.53
N ARG A 230 11.50 -2.04 33.59
CA ARG A 230 12.92 -1.86 33.89
C ARG A 230 13.19 -0.61 34.72
N GLN A 231 12.46 0.47 34.46
CA GLN A 231 12.61 1.76 35.13
C GLN A 231 11.86 1.83 36.46
N TYR A 232 10.59 1.36 36.49
CA TYR A 232 9.66 1.57 37.60
C TYR A 232 9.20 0.27 38.28
N GLY A 233 9.67 -0.88 37.83
CA GLY A 233 9.31 -2.18 38.43
C GLY A 233 7.92 -2.70 38.04
N THR A 234 7.14 -2.03 37.14
CA THR A 234 5.77 -2.40 36.80
C THR A 234 5.59 -2.79 35.33
N LEU A 235 4.75 -3.80 35.06
CA LEU A 235 4.24 -4.19 33.73
C LEU A 235 2.78 -3.78 33.54
N ASN A 236 2.24 -2.91 34.38
CA ASN A 236 0.83 -2.55 34.36
C ASN A 236 0.62 -1.12 33.86
N LEU A 237 -0.20 -0.94 32.82
CA LEU A 237 -0.57 0.36 32.27
C LEU A 237 -1.25 1.28 33.32
N HIS A 238 -2.09 0.72 34.21
CA HIS A 238 -2.72 1.50 35.30
C HIS A 238 -1.69 2.06 36.29
N ALA A 239 -0.63 1.31 36.59
CA ALA A 239 0.43 1.82 37.45
C ALA A 239 1.18 2.98 36.78
N LEU A 240 1.38 2.94 35.46
CA LEU A 240 1.95 4.06 34.69
C LEU A 240 1.07 5.32 34.73
N ALA A 241 -0.25 5.14 34.74
CA ALA A 241 -1.16 6.27 34.92
C ALA A 241 -1.03 6.88 36.36
N GLY A 242 -0.93 6.04 37.37
CA GLY A 242 -0.69 6.48 38.74
C GLY A 242 0.61 7.28 38.95
N GLU A 243 1.66 6.96 38.18
CA GLU A 243 2.94 7.66 38.16
C GLU A 243 2.96 8.90 37.23
N GLY A 244 1.86 9.25 36.58
CA GLY A 244 1.73 10.40 35.70
C GLY A 244 2.28 10.22 34.29
N PHE A 245 2.67 9.00 33.89
CA PHE A 245 3.15 8.71 32.53
C PHE A 245 2.04 8.56 31.52
N LEU A 246 0.82 8.28 31.95
CA LEU A 246 -0.39 8.18 31.16
C LEU A 246 -1.53 8.94 31.85
N LEU A 247 -2.36 9.60 31.07
CA LEU A 247 -3.67 10.04 31.57
C LEU A 247 -4.61 8.83 31.64
N GLU A 248 -5.62 8.85 32.51
CA GLU A 248 -6.59 7.75 32.60
C GLU A 248 -7.29 7.50 31.26
N SER A 249 -7.65 8.57 30.55
CA SER A 249 -8.23 8.46 29.17
C SER A 249 -7.28 7.85 28.14
N GLU A 250 -5.98 8.04 28.29
CA GLU A 250 -4.95 7.42 27.43
C GLU A 250 -4.79 5.92 27.76
N ASN A 251 -4.86 5.58 29.05
CA ASN A 251 -4.84 4.21 29.54
C ASN A 251 -6.08 3.43 29.02
N GLU A 252 -7.29 3.99 29.14
CA GLU A 252 -8.51 3.39 28.61
C GLU A 252 -8.44 3.19 27.07
N LEU A 253 -7.95 4.20 26.37
CA LEU A 253 -7.77 4.12 24.91
C LEU A 253 -6.77 3.04 24.51
N LEU A 254 -5.65 2.93 25.22
CA LEU A 254 -4.64 1.92 24.95
C LEU A 254 -5.14 0.51 25.27
N ALA A 255 -5.86 0.34 26.38
CA ALA A 255 -6.46 -0.93 26.78
C ALA A 255 -7.54 -1.40 25.80
N SER A 256 -8.44 -0.50 25.36
CA SER A 256 -9.47 -0.82 24.36
C SER A 256 -8.87 -1.14 22.99
N SER A 257 -7.84 -0.41 22.60
CA SER A 257 -7.09 -0.65 21.37
C SER A 257 -6.36 -2.00 21.38
N GLN A 258 -5.73 -2.35 22.49
CA GLN A 258 -5.09 -3.65 22.69
C GLN A 258 -6.13 -4.79 22.61
N ALA A 259 -7.27 -4.63 23.26
CA ALA A 259 -8.36 -5.60 23.23
C ALA A 259 -8.89 -5.81 21.80
N PHE A 260 -9.01 -4.74 20.99
CA PHE A 260 -9.38 -4.86 19.57
C PHE A 260 -8.34 -5.68 18.79
N LEU A 261 -7.05 -5.38 18.92
CA LEU A 261 -5.97 -6.14 18.24
C LEU A 261 -5.92 -7.61 18.71
N TRP A 262 -6.16 -7.89 19.98
CA TRP A 262 -6.28 -9.26 20.47
C TRP A 262 -7.45 -9.99 19.82
N ARG A 263 -8.60 -9.33 19.63
CA ARG A 263 -9.75 -9.91 18.94
C ARG A 263 -9.43 -10.23 17.48
N VAL A 264 -8.79 -9.32 16.78
CA VAL A 264 -8.35 -9.53 15.39
C VAL A 264 -7.36 -10.69 15.31
N ARG A 265 -6.35 -10.73 16.21
CA ARG A 265 -5.34 -11.80 16.26
C ARG A 265 -5.94 -13.16 16.59
N TYR A 266 -6.89 -13.20 17.53
CA TYR A 266 -7.60 -14.44 17.88
C TYR A 266 -8.39 -15.00 16.70
N ALA A 267 -9.17 -14.12 16.04
CA ALA A 267 -9.92 -14.47 14.82
C ALA A 267 -8.99 -14.98 13.72
N LEU A 268 -7.86 -14.30 13.53
CA LEU A 268 -6.87 -14.65 12.52
C LEU A 268 -6.28 -16.05 12.73
N HIS A 269 -5.83 -16.36 13.97
CA HIS A 269 -5.33 -17.69 14.33
C HIS A 269 -6.41 -18.78 14.20
N MET A 270 -7.65 -18.48 14.63
CA MET A 270 -8.77 -19.41 14.54
C MET A 270 -9.12 -19.76 13.10
N LEU A 271 -9.16 -18.76 12.20
CA LEU A 271 -9.48 -18.94 10.79
C LEU A 271 -8.34 -19.58 10.00
N ALA A 272 -7.08 -19.22 10.31
CA ALA A 272 -5.91 -19.79 9.65
C ALA A 272 -5.58 -21.21 10.11
N GLY A 273 -6.09 -21.65 11.28
CA GLY A 273 -5.75 -22.94 11.90
C GLY A 273 -4.28 -23.08 12.33
N ARG A 274 -3.57 -21.95 12.45
CA ARG A 274 -2.14 -21.85 12.81
C ARG A 274 -1.84 -20.47 13.40
N ALA A 275 -0.63 -20.29 13.94
CA ALA A 275 -0.12 -18.98 14.31
C ALA A 275 0.06 -18.12 13.04
N GLU A 276 -0.83 -17.17 12.82
CA GLU A 276 -0.79 -16.23 11.71
C GLU A 276 -1.02 -14.80 12.27
N ASP A 277 0.00 -13.98 12.17
CA ASP A 277 -0.05 -12.58 12.65
C ASP A 277 -0.22 -11.57 11.51
N ARG A 278 -0.21 -12.02 10.24
CA ARG A 278 -0.36 -11.17 9.06
C ARG A 278 -1.81 -11.18 8.58
N LEU A 279 -2.42 -10.00 8.59
CA LEU A 279 -3.81 -9.79 8.15
C LEU A 279 -3.88 -9.75 6.61
N LEU A 280 -3.73 -10.94 6.01
CA LEU A 280 -3.75 -11.14 4.56
C LEU A 280 -5.13 -10.85 3.99
N PHE A 281 -5.20 -10.45 2.71
CA PHE A 281 -6.47 -10.19 2.01
C PHE A 281 -7.47 -11.34 2.15
N ASP A 282 -6.99 -12.61 2.11
CA ASP A 282 -7.80 -13.82 2.27
C ASP A 282 -8.60 -13.83 3.57
N HIS A 283 -8.02 -13.29 4.63
CA HIS A 283 -8.61 -13.30 5.96
C HIS A 283 -9.43 -12.05 6.25
N GLN A 284 -9.15 -10.91 5.58
CA GLN A 284 -9.82 -9.62 5.87
C GLN A 284 -11.34 -9.72 5.74
N ARG A 285 -11.85 -10.37 4.67
CA ARG A 285 -13.29 -10.56 4.47
C ARG A 285 -13.92 -11.39 5.59
N SER A 286 -13.33 -12.54 5.90
CA SER A 286 -13.86 -13.47 6.91
C SER A 286 -13.82 -12.86 8.31
N ILE A 287 -12.75 -12.10 8.62
CA ILE A 287 -12.62 -11.41 9.91
C ILE A 287 -13.62 -10.25 10.00
N ALA A 288 -13.81 -9.45 8.94
CA ALA A 288 -14.80 -8.40 8.91
C ALA A 288 -16.20 -8.94 9.26
N ALA A 289 -16.62 -10.01 8.59
CA ALA A 289 -17.90 -10.65 8.87
C ALA A 289 -17.98 -11.21 10.30
N LEU A 290 -16.94 -11.87 10.79
CA LEU A 290 -16.88 -12.45 12.14
C LEU A 290 -16.93 -11.38 13.23
N LEU A 291 -16.40 -10.18 12.96
CA LEU A 291 -16.42 -9.05 13.89
C LEU A 291 -17.67 -8.16 13.75
N GLY A 292 -18.62 -8.54 12.87
CA GLY A 292 -19.92 -7.88 12.74
C GLY A 292 -19.97 -6.72 11.74
N PHE A 293 -18.94 -6.56 10.91
CA PHE A 293 -18.96 -5.60 9.80
C PHE A 293 -19.77 -6.19 8.64
N SER A 294 -20.89 -5.54 8.30
CA SER A 294 -21.76 -5.95 7.21
C SER A 294 -22.20 -4.73 6.40
N ASP A 295 -22.26 -4.90 5.09
CA ASP A 295 -22.76 -3.91 4.14
C ASP A 295 -23.37 -4.67 2.94
N GLU A 296 -24.30 -4.04 2.21
CA GLU A 296 -24.83 -4.61 0.96
C GLU A 296 -23.69 -4.85 -0.05
N ASN A 297 -22.66 -4.00 -0.03
CA ASN A 297 -21.44 -4.20 -0.79
C ASN A 297 -20.35 -4.84 0.10
N PRO A 298 -19.98 -6.11 -0.14
CA PRO A 298 -18.97 -6.80 0.67
C PRO A 298 -17.60 -6.09 0.73
N LYS A 299 -17.24 -5.35 -0.32
CA LYS A 299 -16.00 -4.56 -0.38
C LYS A 299 -16.04 -3.44 0.68
N ARG A 300 -17.18 -2.78 0.82
CA ARG A 300 -17.37 -1.70 1.78
C ARG A 300 -17.31 -2.19 3.24
N ALA A 301 -17.83 -3.37 3.53
CA ALA A 301 -17.69 -3.96 4.86
C ALA A 301 -16.22 -4.21 5.24
N ILE A 302 -15.40 -4.68 4.28
CA ILE A 302 -13.96 -4.85 4.49
C ILE A 302 -13.28 -3.49 4.72
N GLU A 303 -13.61 -2.49 3.92
CA GLU A 303 -13.06 -1.14 4.04
C GLU A 303 -13.40 -0.50 5.41
N GLN A 304 -14.62 -0.68 5.91
CA GLN A 304 -15.04 -0.24 7.24
C GLN A 304 -14.25 -0.94 8.36
N PHE A 305 -14.09 -2.26 8.28
CA PHE A 305 -13.26 -3.02 9.22
C PHE A 305 -11.82 -2.51 9.21
N MET A 306 -11.20 -2.38 8.03
CA MET A 306 -9.82 -1.95 7.91
C MET A 306 -9.64 -0.49 8.34
N GLN A 307 -10.62 0.39 8.11
CA GLN A 307 -10.60 1.76 8.64
C GLN A 307 -10.52 1.76 10.16
N GLN A 308 -11.35 0.95 10.82
CA GLN A 308 -11.29 0.82 12.28
C GLN A 308 -9.92 0.25 12.71
N TYR A 309 -9.40 -0.77 12.02
CA TYR A 309 -8.08 -1.34 12.29
C TYR A 309 -6.98 -0.27 12.22
N TYR A 310 -6.93 0.52 11.13
CA TYR A 310 -5.92 1.56 10.98
C TYR A 310 -6.05 2.67 12.02
N ARG A 311 -7.27 3.09 12.37
CA ARG A 311 -7.49 4.06 13.46
C ARG A 311 -6.97 3.56 14.80
N VAL A 312 -7.15 2.28 15.08
CA VAL A 312 -6.63 1.64 16.30
C VAL A 312 -5.12 1.60 16.31
N VAL A 313 -4.48 1.11 15.24
CA VAL A 313 -3.00 1.04 15.19
C VAL A 313 -2.35 2.41 15.19
N MET A 314 -2.98 3.42 14.55
CA MET A 314 -2.54 4.81 14.64
C MET A 314 -2.60 5.33 16.08
N SER A 315 -3.68 5.05 16.80
CA SER A 315 -3.83 5.46 18.20
C SER A 315 -2.76 4.84 19.10
N ILE A 316 -2.48 3.55 18.91
CA ILE A 316 -1.41 2.85 19.63
C ILE A 316 -0.05 3.46 19.29
N SER A 317 0.27 3.62 18.00
CA SER A 317 1.53 4.20 17.53
C SER A 317 1.77 5.58 18.15
N GLN A 318 0.74 6.45 18.11
CA GLN A 318 0.82 7.80 18.67
C GLN A 318 1.05 7.82 20.18
N LEU A 319 0.35 6.95 20.93
CA LEU A 319 0.49 6.88 22.37
C LEU A 319 1.83 6.27 22.77
N CYS A 320 2.23 5.17 22.14
CA CYS A 320 3.52 4.53 22.42
C CYS A 320 4.68 5.48 22.10
N ASP A 321 4.64 6.24 21.01
CA ASP A 321 5.67 7.21 20.69
C ASP A 321 5.72 8.35 21.72
N LEU A 322 4.56 8.82 22.19
CA LEU A 322 4.49 9.84 23.23
C LEU A 322 5.13 9.34 24.54
N ILE A 323 4.81 8.11 24.93
CA ILE A 323 5.36 7.50 26.15
C ILE A 323 6.87 7.25 25.99
N ILE A 324 7.31 6.74 24.84
CA ILE A 324 8.75 6.52 24.56
C ILE A 324 9.51 7.85 24.56
N GLN A 325 8.93 8.92 24.00
CA GLN A 325 9.53 10.25 24.06
C GLN A 325 9.61 10.76 25.50
N HIS A 326 8.58 10.55 26.30
CA HIS A 326 8.60 10.93 27.72
C HIS A 326 9.64 10.13 28.50
N PHE A 327 9.77 8.83 28.25
CA PHE A 327 10.87 8.03 28.84
C PHE A 327 12.24 8.54 28.39
N GLU A 328 12.39 8.95 27.14
CA GLU A 328 13.63 9.56 26.65
C GLU A 328 13.97 10.83 27.44
N GLU A 329 13.00 11.70 27.64
CA GLU A 329 13.15 12.94 28.37
C GLU A 329 13.48 12.71 29.86
N VAL A 330 12.99 11.63 30.47
CA VAL A 330 13.23 11.30 31.90
C VAL A 330 14.50 10.47 32.10
N ILE A 331 14.70 9.42 31.28
CA ILE A 331 15.81 8.45 31.50
C ILE A 331 17.15 9.00 30.98
N LEU A 332 17.13 9.84 29.94
CA LEU A 332 18.34 10.42 29.34
C LEU A 332 18.64 11.86 29.82
N ALA A 333 17.79 12.43 30.69
CA ALA A 333 18.09 13.72 31.29
C ALA A 333 19.43 13.65 32.02
N ASP A 334 20.43 14.41 31.58
CA ASP A 334 21.63 14.65 32.35
C ASP A 334 21.31 15.73 33.39
N ASP A 335 21.88 15.64 34.58
CA ASP A 335 21.65 16.53 35.73
C ASP A 335 22.02 18.02 35.49
N ASP A 336 22.46 18.38 34.29
CA ASP A 336 22.92 19.73 33.95
C ASP A 336 21.96 20.44 33.01
N SER A 337 21.33 21.48 33.49
CA SER A 337 20.54 22.56 32.88
C SER A 337 20.48 22.56 31.37
N GLY A 338 19.42 21.94 30.80
CA GLY A 338 19.10 22.07 29.38
C GLY A 338 18.97 23.53 28.92
N THR A 339 19.45 23.84 27.72
CA THR A 339 19.41 25.21 27.18
C THR A 339 17.96 25.60 26.86
N THR A 340 17.46 26.61 27.58
CA THR A 340 16.11 27.14 27.33
C THR A 340 16.19 28.50 26.65
N GLN A 341 15.49 28.66 25.52
CA GLN A 341 15.41 29.92 24.77
C GLN A 341 13.95 30.31 24.55
N PRO A 342 13.51 31.51 24.88
CA PRO A 342 12.15 31.97 24.59
C PRO A 342 11.93 32.14 23.09
N LEU A 343 10.83 31.60 22.53
CA LEU A 343 10.39 31.87 21.17
C LEU A 343 9.40 33.03 21.13
N ASN A 344 8.39 32.98 22.02
CA ASN A 344 7.44 34.05 22.23
C ASN A 344 6.77 33.94 23.62
N ALA A 345 5.70 34.69 23.87
CA ALA A 345 4.99 34.65 25.16
C ALA A 345 4.32 33.29 25.50
N ARG A 346 4.18 32.38 24.55
CA ARG A 346 3.48 31.08 24.68
C ARG A 346 4.39 29.89 24.59
N PHE A 347 5.51 30.01 23.87
CA PHE A 347 6.41 28.90 23.58
C PHE A 347 7.87 29.27 23.83
N ARG A 348 8.64 28.26 24.25
CA ARG A 348 10.10 28.32 24.38
C ARG A 348 10.73 27.07 23.75
N LEU A 349 11.99 27.13 23.42
CA LEU A 349 12.82 25.98 23.07
C LEU A 349 13.50 25.42 24.30
N HIS A 350 13.45 24.10 24.46
CA HIS A 350 14.19 23.37 25.45
C HIS A 350 14.93 22.23 24.73
N ASP A 351 16.25 22.27 24.70
CA ASP A 351 17.12 21.32 23.98
C ASP A 351 16.78 21.10 22.49
N GLY A 352 16.26 22.16 21.88
CA GLY A 352 15.82 22.13 20.47
C GLY A 352 14.40 21.59 20.25
N TYR A 353 13.66 21.32 21.32
CA TYR A 353 12.23 20.97 21.24
C TYR A 353 11.36 22.14 21.68
N ILE A 354 10.24 22.36 20.97
CA ILE A 354 9.29 23.41 21.37
C ILE A 354 8.44 22.96 22.55
N GLU A 355 8.29 23.83 23.53
CA GLU A 355 7.58 23.60 24.77
C GLU A 355 6.63 24.77 25.09
N ALA A 356 5.44 24.45 25.59
CA ALA A 356 4.50 25.44 26.12
C ALA A 356 5.02 26.03 27.44
N VAL A 357 5.03 27.35 27.57
CA VAL A 357 5.53 28.02 28.80
C VAL A 357 4.63 27.79 30.02
N SER A 358 3.40 27.30 29.82
CA SER A 358 2.42 27.06 30.88
C SER A 358 1.43 25.96 30.44
N PRO A 359 0.97 25.10 31.37
CA PRO A 359 -0.04 24.09 31.05
C PRO A 359 -1.39 24.68 30.59
N ASN A 360 -1.64 25.96 30.86
CA ASN A 360 -2.86 26.64 30.47
C ASN A 360 -2.77 27.39 29.11
N VAL A 361 -1.67 27.27 28.36
CA VAL A 361 -1.46 28.01 27.09
C VAL A 361 -2.62 27.81 26.13
N PHE A 362 -2.99 26.57 25.83
CA PHE A 362 -4.04 26.25 24.86
C PHE A 362 -5.44 26.60 25.37
N LYS A 363 -5.67 26.50 26.67
CA LYS A 363 -6.95 26.89 27.29
C LYS A 363 -7.18 28.38 27.21
N ARG A 364 -6.13 29.20 27.49
CA ARG A 364 -6.21 30.66 27.45
C ARG A 364 -6.15 31.22 26.04
N THR A 365 -5.42 30.57 25.17
CA THR A 365 -5.14 31.03 23.81
C THR A 365 -5.25 29.85 22.84
N PRO A 366 -6.48 29.42 22.45
CA PRO A 366 -6.70 28.26 21.59
C PRO A 366 -5.94 28.33 20.26
N LEU A 367 -5.77 29.53 19.67
CA LEU A 367 -5.03 29.72 18.41
C LEU A 367 -3.59 29.17 18.46
N ALA A 368 -2.99 29.09 19.68
CA ALA A 368 -1.67 28.51 19.88
C ALA A 368 -1.56 27.04 19.41
N MET A 369 -2.70 26.33 19.28
CA MET A 369 -2.75 24.98 18.70
C MET A 369 -2.41 24.92 17.21
N LEU A 370 -2.57 26.03 16.47
CA LEU A 370 -2.08 26.16 15.09
C LEU A 370 -0.74 26.88 15.01
N GLU A 371 -0.55 27.90 15.85
CA GLU A 371 0.68 28.69 15.90
C GLU A 371 1.94 27.85 16.07
N ILE A 372 1.88 26.82 16.92
CA ILE A 372 3.03 25.92 17.18
C ILE A 372 3.57 25.28 15.89
N PHE A 373 2.70 24.92 14.94
CA PHE A 373 3.11 24.33 13.67
C PHE A 373 3.69 25.35 12.70
N VAL A 374 3.18 26.58 12.71
CA VAL A 374 3.74 27.68 11.95
C VAL A 374 5.14 28.03 12.46
N LEU A 375 5.32 28.15 13.78
CA LEU A 375 6.64 28.35 14.39
C LEU A 375 7.62 27.24 13.99
N MET A 376 7.21 25.97 14.02
CA MET A 376 8.04 24.85 13.57
C MET A 376 8.37 24.86 12.08
N ALA A 377 7.57 25.52 11.26
CA ALA A 377 7.84 25.70 9.83
C ALA A 377 8.79 26.87 9.58
N GLN A 378 8.70 27.92 10.39
CA GLN A 378 9.57 29.12 10.33
C GLN A 378 10.95 28.87 10.96
N HIS A 379 11.06 27.90 11.87
CA HIS A 379 12.26 27.57 12.63
C HIS A 379 12.73 26.13 12.35
N PRO A 380 13.51 25.89 11.26
CA PRO A 380 13.96 24.56 10.86
C PRO A 380 14.80 23.81 11.90
N GLU A 381 15.44 24.53 12.81
CA GLU A 381 16.24 24.03 13.92
C GLU A 381 15.40 23.30 14.97
N ILE A 382 14.07 23.50 15.00
CA ILE A 382 13.19 22.82 15.95
C ILE A 382 13.06 21.34 15.57
N LYS A 383 13.60 20.47 16.45
CA LYS A 383 13.60 19.01 16.28
C LYS A 383 12.19 18.40 16.39
N GLY A 384 11.37 18.92 17.31
CA GLY A 384 10.06 18.39 17.63
C GLY A 384 9.30 19.16 18.68
N VAL A 385 8.21 18.57 19.17
CA VAL A 385 7.41 19.10 20.28
C VAL A 385 7.69 18.23 21.51
N ARG A 386 7.89 18.81 22.68
CA ARG A 386 8.05 18.04 23.92
C ARG A 386 6.81 17.23 24.27
N ALA A 387 7.01 16.07 24.90
CA ALA A 387 5.94 15.13 25.23
C ALA A 387 4.79 15.79 26.01
N ASP A 388 5.09 16.59 27.04
CA ASP A 388 4.06 17.29 27.80
C ASP A 388 3.26 18.29 26.98
N THR A 389 3.91 18.97 26.04
CA THR A 389 3.22 19.90 25.13
C THR A 389 2.32 19.17 24.12
N VAL A 390 2.76 17.99 23.61
CA VAL A 390 1.91 17.13 22.77
C VAL A 390 0.68 16.66 23.58
N ARG A 391 0.88 16.29 24.84
CA ARG A 391 -0.22 15.88 25.74
C ARG A 391 -1.23 17.01 25.91
N LEU A 392 -0.76 18.23 26.19
CA LEU A 392 -1.60 19.42 26.31
C LEU A 392 -2.38 19.73 25.01
N LEU A 393 -1.74 19.60 23.85
CA LEU A 393 -2.41 19.72 22.55
C LEU A 393 -3.55 18.70 22.40
N ARG A 394 -3.30 17.44 22.73
CA ARG A 394 -4.29 16.37 22.63
C ARG A 394 -5.46 16.56 23.59
N GLU A 395 -5.17 16.99 24.80
CA GLU A 395 -6.20 17.29 25.82
C GLU A 395 -7.12 18.42 25.39
N HIS A 396 -6.56 19.50 24.84
CA HIS A 396 -7.29 20.71 24.49
C HIS A 396 -7.83 20.74 23.05
N ARG A 397 -7.58 19.72 22.23
CA ARG A 397 -8.07 19.66 20.83
C ARG A 397 -9.59 19.77 20.70
N HIS A 398 -10.36 19.52 21.78
CA HIS A 398 -11.81 19.71 21.81
C HIS A 398 -12.21 21.18 21.66
N LEU A 399 -11.31 22.14 21.91
CA LEU A 399 -11.53 23.57 21.74
C LEU A 399 -11.50 23.97 20.25
N ILE A 400 -11.13 23.07 19.34
CA ILE A 400 -11.23 23.29 17.89
C ILE A 400 -12.66 22.97 17.47
N ASP A 401 -13.54 23.93 17.74
CA ASP A 401 -14.96 23.94 17.39
C ASP A 401 -15.23 24.83 16.15
N ASP A 402 -16.49 25.09 15.81
CA ASP A 402 -16.85 25.91 14.66
C ASP A 402 -16.43 27.37 14.84
N ASN A 403 -16.45 27.91 16.07
CA ASN A 403 -15.98 29.26 16.33
C ASN A 403 -14.48 29.37 16.07
N PHE A 404 -13.71 28.36 16.51
CA PHE A 404 -12.29 28.28 16.26
C PHE A 404 -11.98 28.22 14.75
N ARG A 405 -12.71 27.38 13.99
CA ARG A 405 -12.51 27.20 12.54
C ARG A 405 -12.83 28.44 11.73
N ASN A 406 -13.78 29.29 12.18
CA ASN A 406 -14.22 30.49 11.52
C ASN A 406 -13.49 31.77 12.00
N ASP A 407 -12.61 31.67 13.00
CA ASP A 407 -11.81 32.80 13.46
C ASP A 407 -10.74 33.14 12.42
N ILE A 408 -10.75 34.40 11.92
CA ILE A 408 -9.82 34.89 10.89
C ILE A 408 -8.36 34.70 11.27
N ARG A 409 -8.01 34.75 12.55
CA ARG A 409 -6.65 34.51 13.04
C ARG A 409 -6.21 33.08 12.81
N ASN A 410 -7.11 32.10 13.04
CA ASN A 410 -6.86 30.69 12.86
C ASN A 410 -6.82 30.32 11.38
N THR A 411 -7.73 30.85 10.56
CA THR A 411 -7.73 30.63 9.12
C THR A 411 -6.47 31.20 8.46
N SER A 412 -6.02 32.39 8.90
CA SER A 412 -4.77 32.99 8.42
C SER A 412 -3.53 32.18 8.80
N LEU A 413 -3.44 31.69 10.07
CA LEU A 413 -2.34 30.81 10.49
C LEU A 413 -2.27 29.51 9.70
N PHE A 414 -3.43 28.92 9.39
CA PHE A 414 -3.47 27.70 8.61
C PHE A 414 -2.98 27.92 7.17
N ILE A 415 -3.39 29.03 6.52
CA ILE A 415 -2.88 29.39 5.18
C ILE A 415 -1.39 29.72 5.22
N GLU A 416 -0.91 30.39 6.29
CA GLU A 416 0.50 30.74 6.44
C GLU A 416 1.39 29.50 6.50
N LEU A 417 0.92 28.38 7.06
CA LEU A 417 1.64 27.11 7.04
C LEU A 417 1.96 26.65 5.61
N PHE A 418 1.07 26.88 4.64
CA PHE A 418 1.27 26.47 3.23
C PHE A 418 2.21 27.40 2.46
N LYS A 419 2.42 28.62 2.94
CA LYS A 419 3.37 29.58 2.37
C LYS A 419 4.80 29.40 2.89
N CYS A 420 4.99 28.63 3.97
CA CYS A 420 6.32 28.37 4.51
C CYS A 420 7.17 27.58 3.51
N GLU A 421 8.42 28.00 3.33
CA GLU A 421 9.36 27.34 2.41
C GLU A 421 9.75 25.91 2.85
N ILE A 422 9.67 25.60 4.13
CA ILE A 422 10.14 24.32 4.69
C ILE A 422 9.09 23.76 5.64
N GLY A 423 9.00 22.44 5.70
CA GLY A 423 8.30 21.72 6.77
C GLY A 423 6.80 21.50 6.60
N ILE A 424 6.14 21.94 5.52
CA ILE A 424 4.68 21.76 5.28
C ILE A 424 4.24 20.32 5.54
N HIS A 425 4.79 19.37 4.80
CA HIS A 425 4.44 17.95 4.94
C HIS A 425 4.69 17.42 6.38
N ARG A 426 5.85 17.78 6.99
CA ARG A 426 6.20 17.34 8.34
C ARG A 426 5.19 17.83 9.36
N ASN A 427 4.77 19.08 9.24
CA ASN A 427 3.83 19.71 10.18
C ASN A 427 2.40 19.22 9.95
N LEU A 428 1.92 19.05 8.71
CA LEU A 428 0.63 18.46 8.44
C LEU A 428 0.57 17.01 8.96
N ARG A 429 1.64 16.21 8.79
CA ARG A 429 1.74 14.87 9.37
C ARG A 429 1.68 14.90 10.89
N ARG A 430 2.34 15.88 11.55
CA ARG A 430 2.23 16.07 12.99
C ARG A 430 0.83 16.48 13.43
N MET A 431 0.20 17.40 12.70
CA MET A 431 -1.19 17.81 12.96
C MET A 431 -2.14 16.62 12.86
N ASN A 432 -1.98 15.77 11.83
CA ASN A 432 -2.76 14.53 11.70
C ASN A 432 -2.49 13.59 12.90
N ARG A 433 -1.21 13.37 13.21
CA ARG A 433 -0.77 12.50 14.30
C ARG A 433 -1.26 12.96 15.69
N TYR A 434 -1.32 14.26 15.93
CA TYR A 434 -1.83 14.82 17.20
C TYR A 434 -3.36 14.97 17.23
N GLY A 435 -4.04 14.64 16.13
CA GLY A 435 -5.50 14.72 15.99
C GLY A 435 -6.02 16.15 15.84
N ILE A 436 -5.15 17.07 15.45
CA ILE A 436 -5.48 18.48 15.20
C ILE A 436 -6.05 18.66 13.80
N LEU A 437 -5.44 18.03 12.77
CA LEU A 437 -5.83 18.24 11.37
C LEU A 437 -7.28 17.85 11.11
N GLY A 438 -7.69 16.64 11.53
CA GLY A 438 -9.06 16.16 11.35
C GLY A 438 -10.11 16.87 12.25
N ARG A 439 -9.66 17.59 13.30
CA ARG A 439 -10.53 18.50 14.07
C ARG A 439 -10.68 19.85 13.39
N TYR A 440 -9.60 20.36 12.82
CA TYR A 440 -9.62 21.63 12.09
C TYR A 440 -10.33 21.52 10.73
N LEU A 441 -10.11 20.41 10.01
CA LEU A 441 -10.80 20.04 8.78
C LEU A 441 -11.61 18.75 9.04
N PRO A 442 -12.90 18.86 9.44
CA PRO A 442 -13.74 17.69 9.72
C PRO A 442 -13.84 16.72 8.55
N GLU A 443 -13.89 17.25 7.32
CA GLU A 443 -13.87 16.50 6.07
C GLU A 443 -12.60 15.63 5.94
N PHE A 444 -11.44 16.12 6.35
CA PHE A 444 -10.21 15.31 6.43
C PHE A 444 -10.30 14.24 7.51
N GLY A 445 -10.97 14.54 8.61
CA GLY A 445 -11.21 13.56 9.69
C GLY A 445 -11.99 12.32 9.24
N LEU A 446 -12.82 12.43 8.20
CA LEU A 446 -13.58 11.31 7.64
C LEU A 446 -12.68 10.31 6.92
N ILE A 447 -11.65 10.78 6.21
CA ILE A 447 -10.75 9.94 5.42
C ILE A 447 -9.59 9.35 6.24
N VAL A 448 -9.43 9.73 7.50
CA VAL A 448 -8.36 9.19 8.36
C VAL A 448 -8.50 7.68 8.52
N GLY A 449 -7.46 6.95 8.17
CA GLY A 449 -7.40 5.49 8.21
C GLY A 449 -8.23 4.79 7.14
N GLN A 450 -8.88 5.52 6.22
CA GLN A 450 -9.67 4.93 5.17
C GLN A 450 -8.80 4.30 4.10
N MET A 451 -9.02 3.03 3.79
CA MET A 451 -8.39 2.36 2.67
C MET A 451 -9.38 2.13 1.53
N GLN A 452 -8.84 1.94 0.33
CA GLN A 452 -9.53 1.34 -0.80
C GLN A 452 -9.07 -0.13 -0.89
N HIS A 453 -10.04 -1.06 -0.95
CA HIS A 453 -9.72 -2.48 -1.04
C HIS A 453 -9.36 -2.87 -2.48
N ASP A 454 -8.13 -2.49 -2.88
CA ASP A 454 -7.50 -2.81 -4.16
C ASP A 454 -5.97 -2.88 -4.00
N LEU A 455 -5.26 -3.27 -5.06
CA LEU A 455 -3.78 -3.32 -5.10
C LEU A 455 -3.15 -2.06 -5.72
N PHE A 456 -3.98 -1.16 -6.23
CA PHE A 456 -3.53 0.09 -6.83
C PHE A 456 -3.13 1.12 -5.75
N HIS A 457 -3.96 1.27 -4.71
CA HIS A 457 -3.72 2.18 -3.59
C HIS A 457 -3.02 1.45 -2.45
N ILE A 458 -1.71 1.66 -2.29
CA ILE A 458 -0.92 1.02 -1.24
C ILE A 458 -0.99 1.74 0.11
N TYR A 459 -1.63 2.91 0.16
CA TYR A 459 -1.78 3.75 1.35
C TYR A 459 -3.25 4.01 1.67
N THR A 460 -3.54 4.38 2.91
CA THR A 460 -4.83 4.99 3.28
C THR A 460 -4.98 6.36 2.63
N VAL A 461 -6.22 6.83 2.46
CA VAL A 461 -6.51 8.10 1.75
C VAL A 461 -5.80 9.29 2.41
N ASP A 462 -5.80 9.37 3.75
CA ASP A 462 -5.08 10.41 4.49
C ASP A 462 -3.57 10.32 4.33
N ALA A 463 -3.00 9.12 4.35
CA ALA A 463 -1.57 8.91 4.13
C ALA A 463 -1.16 9.23 2.69
N HIS A 464 -1.97 8.82 1.69
CA HIS A 464 -1.80 9.17 0.29
C HIS A 464 -1.81 10.70 0.09
N THR A 465 -2.82 11.39 0.63
CA THR A 465 -2.95 12.84 0.57
C THR A 465 -1.72 13.56 1.14
N LEU A 466 -1.24 13.13 2.31
CA LEU A 466 -0.02 13.71 2.90
C LEU A 466 1.24 13.34 2.10
N ASN A 467 1.33 12.15 1.52
CA ASN A 467 2.42 11.76 0.64
C ASN A 467 2.41 12.57 -0.67
N LEU A 468 1.25 12.89 -1.22
CA LEU A 468 1.13 13.77 -2.38
C LEU A 468 1.77 15.13 -2.10
N ILE A 469 1.44 15.76 -0.97
CA ILE A 469 2.07 17.02 -0.54
C ILE A 469 3.59 16.88 -0.39
N LYS A 470 4.07 15.74 0.10
CA LYS A 470 5.51 15.42 0.17
C LYS A 470 6.15 15.34 -1.22
N HIS A 471 5.47 14.71 -2.18
CA HIS A 471 5.95 14.60 -3.57
C HIS A 471 5.96 15.96 -4.25
N LEU A 472 4.90 16.76 -4.14
CA LEU A 472 4.86 18.14 -4.64
C LEU A 472 6.05 18.96 -4.11
N ARG A 473 6.32 18.85 -2.80
CA ARG A 473 7.45 19.55 -2.19
C ARG A 473 8.80 19.08 -2.71
N LYS A 474 8.97 17.77 -2.90
CA LYS A 474 10.21 17.20 -3.41
C LYS A 474 10.56 17.65 -4.84
N LEU A 475 9.57 17.99 -5.67
CA LEU A 475 9.81 18.49 -7.02
C LEU A 475 10.67 19.77 -7.07
N GLN A 476 10.81 20.47 -5.96
CA GLN A 476 11.66 21.65 -5.85
C GLN A 476 13.14 21.33 -5.56
N TYR A 477 13.51 20.06 -5.32
CA TYR A 477 14.87 19.65 -4.97
C TYR A 477 15.58 18.93 -6.12
N THR A 478 16.87 19.21 -6.31
CA THR A 478 17.71 18.76 -7.42
C THR A 478 17.68 17.23 -7.71
N PRO A 479 17.78 16.32 -6.74
CA PRO A 479 17.79 14.88 -7.07
C PRO A 479 16.48 14.38 -7.68
N VAL A 480 15.36 15.05 -7.38
CA VAL A 480 14.03 14.68 -7.91
C VAL A 480 13.77 15.36 -9.24
N SER A 481 14.41 16.51 -9.51
CA SER A 481 14.29 17.23 -10.78
C SER A 481 14.84 16.41 -11.97
N GLU A 482 15.80 15.55 -11.76
CA GLU A 482 16.34 14.65 -12.79
C GLU A 482 15.31 13.59 -13.20
N LYS A 483 14.55 13.04 -12.24
CA LYS A 483 13.50 12.06 -12.51
C LYS A 483 12.23 12.67 -13.11
N PHE A 484 11.91 13.92 -12.73
CA PHE A 484 10.68 14.62 -13.15
C PHE A 484 10.98 16.02 -13.69
N PRO A 485 11.77 16.15 -14.79
CA PRO A 485 12.33 17.43 -15.20
C PRO A 485 11.26 18.49 -15.55
N LEU A 486 10.20 18.11 -16.25
CA LEU A 486 9.13 19.02 -16.61
C LEU A 486 8.31 19.44 -15.37
N ALA A 487 7.89 18.50 -14.54
CA ALA A 487 7.12 18.81 -13.33
C ALA A 487 7.90 19.71 -12.37
N SER A 488 9.20 19.45 -12.18
CA SER A 488 10.09 20.28 -11.35
C SER A 488 10.26 21.68 -11.91
N LYS A 489 10.44 21.81 -13.24
CA LYS A 489 10.51 23.10 -13.91
C LYS A 489 9.22 23.91 -13.76
N LEU A 490 8.07 23.25 -13.90
CA LEU A 490 6.76 23.88 -13.74
C LEU A 490 6.52 24.28 -12.29
N MET A 491 6.75 23.38 -11.33
CA MET A 491 6.59 23.65 -9.90
C MET A 491 7.38 24.89 -9.46
N GLY A 492 8.58 25.09 -9.98
CA GLY A 492 9.40 26.27 -9.70
C GLY A 492 8.90 27.57 -10.35
N ARG A 493 7.89 27.50 -11.23
CA ARG A 493 7.31 28.65 -11.96
C ARG A 493 5.87 28.96 -11.57
N LEU A 494 5.23 28.11 -10.74
CA LEU A 494 3.86 28.35 -10.30
C LEU A 494 3.78 29.68 -9.55
N PRO A 495 2.83 30.56 -9.90
CA PRO A 495 2.73 31.89 -9.27
C PRO A 495 2.44 31.82 -7.77
N LYS A 496 1.67 30.82 -7.34
CA LYS A 496 1.22 30.58 -5.96
C LYS A 496 1.31 29.10 -5.61
N PRO A 497 2.50 28.60 -5.22
CA PRO A 497 2.68 27.18 -4.92
C PRO A 497 1.78 26.65 -3.80
N GLU A 498 1.31 27.52 -2.89
CA GLU A 498 0.36 27.16 -1.83
C GLU A 498 -0.96 26.61 -2.38
N LEU A 499 -1.41 27.03 -3.55
CA LEU A 499 -2.68 26.60 -4.13
C LEU A 499 -2.63 25.12 -4.57
N ILE A 500 -1.48 24.65 -5.08
CA ILE A 500 -1.36 23.23 -5.47
C ILE A 500 -1.29 22.32 -4.24
N TYR A 501 -0.69 22.78 -3.14
CA TYR A 501 -0.71 22.02 -1.88
C TYR A 501 -2.13 21.91 -1.32
N LEU A 502 -2.93 23.01 -1.41
CA LEU A 502 -4.32 23.01 -0.99
C LEU A 502 -5.17 22.12 -1.90
N ALA A 503 -5.00 22.20 -3.22
CA ALA A 503 -5.65 21.29 -4.16
C ALA A 503 -5.28 19.83 -3.88
N GLY A 504 -4.00 19.55 -3.61
CA GLY A 504 -3.53 18.24 -3.22
C GLY A 504 -4.09 17.74 -1.87
N LEU A 505 -4.37 18.65 -0.93
CA LEU A 505 -5.02 18.28 0.34
C LEU A 505 -6.48 17.87 0.12
N TYR A 506 -7.16 18.43 -0.87
CA TYR A 506 -8.60 18.26 -1.12
C TYR A 506 -8.94 17.29 -2.26
N HIS A 507 -8.01 16.89 -3.12
CA HIS A 507 -8.31 16.12 -4.35
C HIS A 507 -9.09 14.82 -4.08
N ASP A 508 -8.78 14.11 -3.01
CA ASP A 508 -9.37 12.84 -2.59
C ASP A 508 -10.25 12.95 -1.33
N ILE A 509 -10.53 14.16 -0.85
CA ILE A 509 -11.25 14.40 0.42
C ILE A 509 -12.68 13.83 0.40
N GLY A 510 -13.26 13.67 -0.80
CA GLY A 510 -14.59 13.10 -1.02
C GLY A 510 -14.67 11.58 -0.95
N LYS A 511 -13.54 10.87 -0.91
CA LYS A 511 -13.50 9.39 -0.89
C LYS A 511 -14.22 8.83 0.35
N GLY A 512 -14.84 7.65 0.19
CA GLY A 512 -15.61 6.97 1.24
C GLY A 512 -17.02 7.52 1.49
N ARG A 513 -17.40 8.59 0.84
CA ARG A 513 -18.78 9.10 0.79
C ARG A 513 -19.52 8.53 -0.42
N GLN A 514 -20.87 8.60 -0.42
CA GLN A 514 -21.65 8.22 -1.60
C GLN A 514 -21.57 9.33 -2.65
N GLY A 515 -21.34 8.96 -3.90
CA GLY A 515 -21.23 9.88 -5.04
C GLY A 515 -19.80 9.96 -5.60
N ASP A 516 -19.61 10.83 -6.60
CA ASP A 516 -18.30 11.11 -7.19
C ASP A 516 -17.43 11.89 -6.20
N HIS A 517 -16.26 11.36 -5.88
CA HIS A 517 -15.37 11.96 -4.88
C HIS A 517 -14.77 13.30 -5.33
N SER A 518 -14.59 13.50 -6.65
CA SER A 518 -14.06 14.73 -7.22
C SER A 518 -15.08 15.86 -7.11
N GLU A 519 -16.37 15.57 -7.37
CA GLU A 519 -17.47 16.53 -7.21
C GLU A 519 -17.66 16.88 -5.72
N LEU A 520 -17.71 15.87 -4.85
CA LEU A 520 -17.82 16.09 -3.41
C LEU A 520 -16.64 16.89 -2.85
N GLY A 521 -15.43 16.55 -3.30
CA GLY A 521 -14.20 17.26 -2.93
C GLY A 521 -14.20 18.71 -3.39
N ALA A 522 -14.74 18.98 -4.60
CA ALA A 522 -14.87 20.34 -5.13
C ALA A 522 -15.81 21.20 -4.27
N VAL A 523 -16.91 20.65 -3.78
CA VAL A 523 -17.83 21.35 -2.84
C VAL A 523 -17.11 21.67 -1.53
N ASP A 524 -16.36 20.72 -0.96
CA ASP A 524 -15.61 20.95 0.27
C ASP A 524 -14.49 21.99 0.06
N ALA A 525 -13.80 21.95 -1.08
CA ALA A 525 -12.77 22.93 -1.43
C ALA A 525 -13.34 24.35 -1.60
N GLN A 526 -14.55 24.48 -2.16
CA GLN A 526 -15.26 25.76 -2.25
C GLN A 526 -15.55 26.31 -0.84
N ALA A 527 -16.14 25.48 0.04
CA ALA A 527 -16.44 25.87 1.41
C ALA A 527 -15.15 26.25 2.20
N PHE A 528 -14.04 25.54 1.95
CA PHE A 528 -12.74 25.86 2.51
C PHE A 528 -12.26 27.23 2.04
N GLY A 529 -12.31 27.53 0.74
CA GLY A 529 -11.88 28.82 0.17
C GLY A 529 -12.67 30.00 0.74
N GLU A 530 -13.99 29.84 0.88
CA GLU A 530 -14.88 30.83 1.48
C GLU A 530 -14.57 31.06 2.96
N ARG A 531 -14.45 30.01 3.75
CA ARG A 531 -14.10 30.08 5.18
C ARG A 531 -12.75 30.75 5.42
N HIS A 532 -11.74 30.47 4.58
CA HIS A 532 -10.40 31.06 4.68
C HIS A 532 -10.26 32.40 3.95
N GLN A 533 -11.35 32.91 3.39
CA GLN A 533 -11.39 34.20 2.68
C GLN A 533 -10.32 34.28 1.56
N LEU A 534 -10.13 33.18 0.85
CA LEU A 534 -9.22 33.18 -0.31
C LEU A 534 -9.80 34.04 -1.45
N PRO A 535 -8.93 34.68 -2.26
CA PRO A 535 -9.39 35.38 -3.45
C PRO A 535 -10.23 34.45 -4.34
N THR A 536 -11.26 35.00 -4.98
CA THR A 536 -12.20 34.23 -5.81
C THR A 536 -11.50 33.43 -6.90
N TRP A 537 -10.45 33.99 -7.51
CA TRP A 537 -9.68 33.29 -8.53
C TRP A 537 -8.92 32.10 -7.93
N ASP A 538 -8.29 32.27 -6.77
CA ASP A 538 -7.54 31.22 -6.08
C ASP A 538 -8.48 30.06 -5.68
N THR A 539 -9.64 30.39 -5.11
CA THR A 539 -10.68 29.40 -4.77
C THR A 539 -11.14 28.63 -6.01
N ARG A 540 -11.46 29.35 -7.12
CA ARG A 540 -11.89 28.69 -8.37
C ARG A 540 -10.81 27.77 -8.94
N LEU A 541 -9.53 28.13 -8.84
CA LEU A 541 -8.44 27.26 -9.31
C LEU A 541 -8.34 25.97 -8.46
N ILE A 542 -8.39 26.09 -7.12
CA ILE A 542 -8.36 24.91 -6.24
C ILE A 542 -9.55 24.00 -6.54
N VAL A 543 -10.76 24.53 -6.60
CA VAL A 543 -12.01 23.81 -6.89
C VAL A 543 -11.90 23.09 -8.24
N TRP A 544 -11.45 23.79 -9.28
CA TRP A 544 -11.28 23.21 -10.62
C TRP A 544 -10.24 22.09 -10.62
N LEU A 545 -9.11 22.26 -9.94
CA LEU A 545 -8.08 21.23 -9.82
C LEU A 545 -8.60 19.99 -9.10
N VAL A 546 -9.34 20.14 -8.00
CA VAL A 546 -9.94 19.04 -7.26
C VAL A 546 -10.96 18.29 -8.12
N GLN A 547 -11.83 19.00 -8.81
CA GLN A 547 -12.84 18.41 -9.69
C GLN A 547 -12.23 17.67 -10.87
N ASN A 548 -11.10 18.15 -11.40
CA ASN A 548 -10.51 17.66 -12.65
C ASN A 548 -9.18 16.91 -12.46
N HIS A 549 -8.79 16.54 -11.23
CA HIS A 549 -7.47 15.95 -10.97
C HIS A 549 -7.20 14.64 -11.75
N LEU A 550 -8.24 13.88 -12.11
CA LEU A 550 -8.13 12.65 -12.88
C LEU A 550 -8.16 12.85 -14.42
N VAL A 551 -8.61 14.02 -14.91
CA VAL A 551 -8.88 14.24 -16.33
C VAL A 551 -7.62 14.07 -17.18
N MET A 552 -6.47 14.60 -16.74
CA MET A 552 -5.23 14.49 -17.51
C MET A 552 -4.72 13.04 -17.58
N SER A 553 -4.73 12.31 -16.46
CA SER A 553 -4.29 10.92 -16.43
C SER A 553 -5.22 10.01 -17.26
N THR A 554 -6.52 10.24 -17.19
CA THR A 554 -7.53 9.49 -17.95
C THR A 554 -7.39 9.77 -19.44
N THR A 555 -7.27 11.04 -19.85
CA THR A 555 -7.09 11.40 -21.27
C THR A 555 -5.81 10.79 -21.83
N ALA A 556 -4.69 10.93 -21.12
CA ALA A 556 -3.40 10.41 -21.56
C ALA A 556 -3.39 8.88 -21.74
N GLN A 557 -4.10 8.14 -20.89
CA GLN A 557 -4.06 6.68 -20.88
C GLN A 557 -5.16 6.02 -21.74
N ARG A 558 -6.30 6.70 -21.97
CA ARG A 558 -7.46 6.08 -22.61
C ARG A 558 -7.79 6.65 -24.00
N LYS A 559 -7.31 7.86 -24.33
CA LYS A 559 -7.60 8.50 -25.62
C LYS A 559 -6.41 8.43 -26.56
N ASP A 560 -6.69 8.51 -27.85
CA ASP A 560 -5.66 8.57 -28.90
C ASP A 560 -5.08 9.99 -28.99
N LEU A 561 -3.88 10.20 -28.43
CA LEU A 561 -3.21 11.50 -28.42
C LEU A 561 -2.66 11.91 -29.78
N SER A 562 -2.68 11.04 -30.78
CA SER A 562 -2.33 11.39 -32.17
C SER A 562 -3.49 12.09 -32.90
N ASP A 563 -4.71 12.01 -32.34
CA ASP A 563 -5.86 12.71 -32.87
C ASP A 563 -5.87 14.20 -32.41
N PRO A 564 -5.76 15.15 -33.36
CA PRO A 564 -5.79 16.58 -33.02
C PRO A 564 -7.07 17.01 -32.30
N GLN A 565 -8.19 16.34 -32.53
CA GLN A 565 -9.46 16.66 -31.87
C GLN A 565 -9.42 16.35 -30.38
N VAL A 566 -8.81 15.21 -30.00
CA VAL A 566 -8.61 14.86 -28.58
C VAL A 566 -7.81 15.94 -27.85
N ILE A 567 -6.76 16.45 -28.49
CA ILE A 567 -5.93 17.53 -27.93
C ILE A 567 -6.72 18.84 -27.83
N ASN A 568 -7.51 19.16 -28.87
CA ASN A 568 -8.33 20.38 -28.89
C ASN A 568 -9.42 20.35 -27.82
N ASP A 569 -10.15 19.23 -27.68
CA ASP A 569 -11.17 19.04 -26.65
C ASP A 569 -10.59 19.15 -25.24
N PHE A 570 -9.41 18.55 -25.02
CA PHE A 570 -8.71 18.65 -23.74
C PHE A 570 -8.24 20.10 -23.50
N ALA A 571 -7.74 20.81 -24.52
CA ALA A 571 -7.35 22.21 -24.42
C ALA A 571 -8.53 23.14 -24.10
N LEU A 572 -9.69 22.90 -24.74
CA LEU A 572 -10.95 23.60 -24.43
C LEU A 572 -11.38 23.37 -22.97
N HIS A 573 -11.30 22.13 -22.49
CA HIS A 573 -11.64 21.76 -21.12
C HIS A 573 -10.73 22.46 -20.09
N VAL A 574 -9.43 22.49 -20.36
CA VAL A 574 -8.43 23.13 -19.47
C VAL A 574 -8.55 24.65 -19.51
N GLY A 575 -8.70 25.24 -20.68
CA GLY A 575 -8.99 26.65 -20.92
C GLY A 575 -7.80 27.59 -20.92
N ASP A 576 -6.78 27.40 -20.06
CA ASP A 576 -5.59 28.26 -19.98
C ASP A 576 -4.31 27.52 -19.57
N GLU A 577 -3.13 28.12 -19.88
CA GLU A 577 -1.81 27.55 -19.57
C GLU A 577 -1.57 27.41 -18.06
N THR A 578 -2.14 28.29 -17.24
CA THR A 578 -1.95 28.25 -15.78
C THR A 578 -2.60 27.00 -15.20
N ARG A 579 -3.86 26.73 -15.55
CA ARG A 579 -4.55 25.48 -15.15
C ARG A 579 -3.82 24.25 -15.64
N LEU A 580 -3.32 24.28 -16.89
CA LEU A 580 -2.54 23.18 -17.46
C LEU A 580 -1.26 22.89 -16.65
N ASP A 581 -0.51 23.94 -16.29
CA ASP A 581 0.73 23.81 -15.52
C ASP A 581 0.45 23.21 -14.13
N TYR A 582 -0.57 23.72 -13.41
CA TYR A 582 -0.96 23.18 -12.11
C TYR A 582 -1.46 21.72 -12.20
N LEU A 583 -2.30 21.43 -13.21
CA LEU A 583 -2.87 20.07 -13.39
C LEU A 583 -1.78 19.04 -13.69
N TYR A 584 -0.81 19.40 -14.56
CA TYR A 584 0.31 18.48 -14.87
C TYR A 584 1.12 18.14 -13.62
N VAL A 585 1.49 19.16 -12.83
CA VAL A 585 2.28 18.97 -11.61
C VAL A 585 1.50 18.13 -10.57
N LEU A 586 0.21 18.41 -10.41
CA LEU A 586 -0.67 17.67 -9.51
C LEU A 586 -0.77 16.18 -9.93
N THR A 587 -1.03 15.92 -11.23
CA THR A 587 -1.16 14.56 -11.77
C THR A 587 0.13 13.74 -11.59
N VAL A 588 1.30 14.32 -11.86
CA VAL A 588 2.59 13.64 -11.65
C VAL A 588 2.80 13.29 -10.18
N ALA A 589 2.49 14.22 -9.27
CA ALA A 589 2.64 14.00 -7.84
C ALA A 589 1.65 12.95 -7.31
N ASP A 590 0.41 12.96 -7.79
CA ASP A 590 -0.65 12.04 -7.39
C ASP A 590 -0.33 10.59 -7.78
N ILE A 591 0.05 10.33 -9.04
CA ILE A 591 0.45 8.99 -9.49
C ILE A 591 1.59 8.44 -8.62
N ASN A 592 2.59 9.26 -8.32
CA ASN A 592 3.73 8.83 -7.50
C ASN A 592 3.38 8.65 -6.02
N ALA A 593 2.40 9.39 -5.51
CA ALA A 593 1.92 9.27 -4.14
C ALA A 593 1.01 8.06 -3.95
N THR A 594 0.29 7.64 -4.98
CA THR A 594 -0.61 6.47 -4.96
C THR A 594 0.19 5.17 -4.86
N ASN A 595 1.10 4.97 -5.80
CA ASN A 595 2.03 3.84 -5.79
C ASN A 595 3.22 4.15 -6.70
N PRO A 596 4.44 4.25 -6.16
CA PRO A 596 5.64 4.58 -6.95
C PRO A 596 5.93 3.60 -8.11
N SER A 597 5.45 2.35 -8.04
CA SER A 597 5.61 1.36 -9.10
C SER A 597 4.73 1.62 -10.34
N LEU A 598 3.72 2.48 -10.19
CA LEU A 598 2.85 2.88 -11.30
C LEU A 598 3.52 3.88 -12.24
N TRP A 599 4.54 4.58 -11.78
CA TRP A 599 5.28 5.52 -12.59
C TRP A 599 6.32 4.79 -13.43
N ASN A 600 6.12 4.77 -14.72
CA ASN A 600 7.08 4.28 -15.70
C ASN A 600 7.35 5.34 -16.77
N SER A 601 8.35 5.08 -17.60
CA SER A 601 8.79 5.98 -18.66
C SER A 601 7.68 6.23 -19.70
N TRP A 602 6.86 5.21 -20.00
CA TRP A 602 5.74 5.35 -20.96
C TRP A 602 4.67 6.32 -20.45
N ARG A 603 4.22 6.21 -19.20
CA ARG A 603 3.27 7.18 -18.60
C ARG A 603 3.84 8.59 -18.58
N ALA A 604 5.13 8.72 -18.25
CA ALA A 604 5.80 10.02 -18.28
C ALA A 604 5.76 10.63 -19.68
N SER A 605 5.98 9.81 -20.72
CA SER A 605 5.90 10.22 -22.12
C SER A 605 4.50 10.68 -22.54
N LEU A 606 3.46 9.88 -22.25
CA LEU A 606 2.07 10.24 -22.57
C LEU A 606 1.63 11.56 -21.93
N LEU A 607 1.92 11.73 -20.64
CA LEU A 607 1.57 12.96 -19.92
C LEU A 607 2.32 14.17 -20.49
N ARG A 608 3.60 14.02 -20.85
CA ARG A 608 4.41 15.07 -21.45
C ARG A 608 3.90 15.41 -22.84
N GLN A 609 3.53 14.42 -23.65
CA GLN A 609 2.93 14.62 -24.98
C GLN A 609 1.63 15.42 -24.85
N LEU A 610 0.69 14.95 -24.02
CA LEU A 610 -0.58 15.64 -23.80
C LEU A 610 -0.36 17.09 -23.34
N TYR A 611 0.52 17.32 -22.37
CA TYR A 611 0.86 18.66 -21.92
C TYR A 611 1.42 19.56 -23.04
N THR A 612 2.38 19.05 -23.83
CA THR A 612 3.08 19.81 -24.86
C THR A 612 2.12 20.20 -26.00
N GLU A 613 1.36 19.23 -26.48
CA GLU A 613 0.39 19.47 -27.58
C GLU A 613 -0.76 20.39 -27.12
N THR A 614 -1.29 20.18 -25.91
CA THR A 614 -2.30 21.08 -25.33
C THR A 614 -1.77 22.52 -25.20
N LYS A 615 -0.53 22.66 -24.72
CA LYS A 615 0.10 24.00 -24.61
C LYS A 615 0.27 24.68 -25.96
N ARG A 616 0.61 23.91 -26.99
CA ARG A 616 0.68 24.42 -28.39
C ARG A 616 -0.71 24.85 -28.88
N ALA A 617 -1.75 24.06 -28.60
CA ALA A 617 -3.14 24.36 -28.97
C ALA A 617 -3.63 25.65 -28.28
N LEU A 618 -3.39 25.81 -26.97
CA LEU A 618 -3.75 27.01 -26.20
C LEU A 618 -3.06 28.29 -26.74
N ARG A 619 -1.78 28.17 -27.13
CA ARG A 619 -1.01 29.31 -27.69
C ARG A 619 -1.43 29.69 -29.08
N ARG A 620 -1.85 28.76 -29.90
CA ARG A 620 -2.33 29.04 -31.27
C ARG A 620 -3.70 29.69 -31.28
N GLY A 621 -4.49 29.52 -30.21
CA GLY A 621 -5.87 29.92 -30.09
C GLY A 621 -6.83 28.76 -30.42
N LEU A 622 -7.81 28.58 -29.54
CA LEU A 622 -8.76 27.47 -29.60
C LEU A 622 -9.75 27.54 -30.78
N GLU A 623 -9.82 28.69 -31.46
CA GLU A 623 -10.66 28.91 -32.62
C GLU A 623 -10.05 28.35 -33.93
N ASN A 624 -8.75 27.95 -33.90
CA ASN A 624 -8.02 27.40 -35.04
C ASN A 624 -7.49 26.01 -34.74
N PRO A 625 -8.32 24.93 -34.76
CA PRO A 625 -7.85 23.59 -34.61
C PRO A 625 -6.85 23.23 -35.70
N LEU A 626 -5.93 22.30 -35.44
CA LEU A 626 -5.06 21.72 -36.48
C LEU A 626 -5.94 21.04 -37.52
N ASP A 627 -5.76 21.45 -38.79
CA ASP A 627 -6.33 20.75 -39.90
C ASP A 627 -5.58 19.39 -40.08
N ARG A 628 -6.35 18.31 -40.09
CA ARG A 628 -5.85 16.95 -40.23
C ARG A 628 -5.00 16.78 -41.51
N GLU A 629 -5.45 17.35 -42.61
CA GLU A 629 -4.73 17.29 -43.88
C GLU A 629 -3.39 18.05 -43.81
N GLU A 630 -3.36 19.19 -43.15
CA GLU A 630 -2.14 19.96 -42.97
C GLU A 630 -1.09 19.21 -42.13
N GLN A 631 -1.52 18.48 -41.09
CA GLN A 631 -0.63 17.67 -40.27
C GLN A 631 -0.04 16.51 -41.08
N ILE A 632 -0.84 15.83 -41.90
CA ILE A 632 -0.38 14.78 -42.80
C ILE A 632 0.68 15.32 -43.74
N ARG A 633 0.41 16.43 -44.45
CA ARG A 633 1.37 17.06 -45.35
C ARG A 633 2.67 17.43 -44.70
N GLN A 634 2.61 18.01 -43.47
CA GLN A 634 3.82 18.33 -42.71
C GLN A 634 4.62 17.10 -42.34
N THR A 635 3.97 16.01 -41.85
CA THR A 635 4.63 14.75 -41.52
C THR A 635 5.30 14.14 -42.75
N GLN A 636 4.57 14.07 -43.89
CA GLN A 636 5.11 13.54 -45.14
C GLN A 636 6.29 14.36 -45.67
N SER A 637 6.16 15.68 -45.71
CA SER A 637 7.26 16.57 -46.16
C SER A 637 8.52 16.41 -45.28
N ALA A 638 8.37 16.41 -43.97
CA ALA A 638 9.47 16.28 -43.05
C ALA A 638 10.13 14.86 -43.12
N ALA A 639 9.33 13.80 -43.30
CA ALA A 639 9.85 12.44 -43.48
C ALA A 639 10.58 12.29 -44.81
N LEU A 640 10.06 12.87 -45.91
CA LEU A 640 10.71 12.88 -47.21
C LEU A 640 12.06 13.58 -47.20
N ASP A 641 12.15 14.73 -46.49
CA ASP A 641 13.40 15.46 -46.29
C ASP A 641 14.48 14.61 -45.55
N ILE A 642 14.09 13.71 -44.65
CA ILE A 642 14.99 12.79 -43.97
C ILE A 642 15.45 11.72 -44.97
N LEU A 643 14.54 11.06 -45.68
CA LEU A 643 14.82 9.99 -46.63
C LEU A 643 15.73 10.43 -47.76
N ILE A 644 15.49 11.63 -48.36
CA ILE A 644 16.34 12.20 -49.38
C ILE A 644 17.77 12.43 -48.87
N ARG A 645 17.94 12.89 -47.65
CA ARG A 645 19.26 13.05 -47.02
C ARG A 645 19.99 11.73 -46.82
N GLU A 646 19.27 10.65 -46.61
CA GLU A 646 19.78 9.29 -46.45
C GLU A 646 20.04 8.59 -47.79
N GLY A 647 19.62 9.20 -48.91
CA GLY A 647 19.88 8.75 -50.28
C GLY A 647 18.78 7.88 -50.88
N THR A 648 17.58 7.84 -50.26
CA THR A 648 16.44 7.10 -50.79
C THR A 648 15.81 7.85 -51.96
N ASP A 649 15.38 7.12 -53.03
CA ASP A 649 14.76 7.70 -54.19
C ASP A 649 13.33 8.22 -53.85
N PRO A 650 13.00 9.48 -54.09
CA PRO A 650 11.67 10.04 -53.83
C PRO A 650 10.53 9.31 -54.57
N ASP A 651 10.75 8.80 -55.77
CA ASP A 651 9.73 8.12 -56.56
C ASP A 651 9.32 6.77 -55.91
N ASP A 652 10.31 6.04 -55.34
CA ASP A 652 10.05 4.81 -54.58
C ASP A 652 9.27 5.08 -53.32
N VAL A 653 9.60 6.20 -52.61
CA VAL A 653 8.87 6.64 -51.41
C VAL A 653 7.42 7.00 -51.74
N GLU A 654 7.18 7.77 -52.82
CA GLU A 654 5.84 8.17 -53.22
C GLU A 654 4.99 6.95 -53.61
N GLN A 655 5.60 5.98 -54.30
CA GLN A 655 4.93 4.70 -54.64
C GLN A 655 4.56 3.92 -53.38
N LEU A 656 5.41 3.83 -52.38
CA LEU A 656 5.14 3.17 -51.07
C LEU A 656 4.00 3.90 -50.36
N TRP A 657 4.12 5.24 -50.23
CA TRP A 657 3.14 6.03 -49.50
C TRP A 657 1.75 6.10 -50.17
N SER A 658 1.66 5.92 -51.46
CA SER A 658 0.36 5.81 -52.16
C SER A 658 -0.48 4.61 -51.73
N GLN A 659 0.14 3.61 -51.11
CA GLN A 659 -0.49 2.41 -50.57
C GLN A 659 -0.88 2.56 -49.09
N LEU A 660 -0.42 3.63 -48.41
CA LEU A 660 -0.64 3.86 -46.98
C LEU A 660 -1.79 4.85 -46.76
N GLY A 661 -2.63 4.57 -45.81
CA GLY A 661 -3.74 5.47 -45.47
C GLY A 661 -3.27 6.70 -44.63
N ASP A 662 -4.10 7.73 -44.60
CA ASP A 662 -3.89 8.97 -43.88
C ASP A 662 -3.57 8.75 -42.40
N ASP A 663 -4.18 7.76 -41.76
CA ASP A 663 -4.01 7.42 -40.34
C ASP A 663 -2.56 7.02 -40.02
N TYR A 664 -1.83 6.47 -40.97
CA TYR A 664 -0.42 6.13 -40.80
C TYR A 664 0.43 7.39 -40.48
N PHE A 665 0.22 8.45 -41.26
CA PHE A 665 0.98 9.70 -41.10
C PHE A 665 0.53 10.52 -39.89
N LEU A 666 -0.66 10.34 -39.39
CA LEU A 666 -1.16 10.95 -38.15
C LEU A 666 -0.61 10.24 -36.89
N LYS A 667 -0.48 8.92 -36.97
CA LYS A 667 -0.09 8.08 -35.81
C LYS A 667 1.42 7.96 -35.60
N HIS A 668 2.23 8.39 -36.59
CA HIS A 668 3.68 8.28 -36.55
C HIS A 668 4.36 9.63 -36.73
N THR A 669 5.55 9.80 -36.10
CA THR A 669 6.37 11.00 -36.32
C THR A 669 7.07 10.94 -37.68
N ALA A 670 7.50 12.06 -38.22
CA ALA A 670 8.26 12.12 -39.48
C ALA A 670 9.51 11.21 -39.44
N ALA A 671 10.18 11.12 -38.29
CA ALA A 671 11.33 10.24 -38.10
C ALA A 671 10.96 8.75 -38.08
N ASP A 672 9.77 8.39 -37.52
CA ASP A 672 9.25 7.03 -37.59
C ASP A 672 8.88 6.65 -39.01
N VAL A 673 8.17 7.53 -39.70
CA VAL A 673 7.78 7.34 -41.10
C VAL A 673 9.01 7.12 -42.00
N ALA A 674 10.05 7.95 -41.81
CA ALA A 674 11.30 7.80 -42.55
C ALA A 674 11.98 6.44 -42.25
N TRP A 675 12.13 6.11 -40.98
CA TRP A 675 12.75 4.85 -40.52
C TRP A 675 11.99 3.60 -41.02
N HIS A 676 10.67 3.61 -40.97
CA HIS A 676 9.85 2.51 -41.47
C HIS A 676 9.98 2.41 -43.01
N SER A 677 9.87 3.53 -43.72
CA SER A 677 9.91 3.57 -45.19
C SER A 677 11.24 3.10 -45.74
N ASP A 678 12.37 3.57 -45.15
CA ASP A 678 13.70 3.12 -45.53
C ASP A 678 13.88 1.61 -45.37
N ALA A 679 13.47 1.05 -44.22
CA ALA A 679 13.58 -0.36 -43.96
C ALA A 679 12.67 -1.22 -44.85
N ILE A 680 11.47 -0.75 -45.20
CA ILE A 680 10.54 -1.46 -46.10
C ILE A 680 11.12 -1.47 -47.50
N LEU A 681 11.64 -0.34 -48.03
CA LEU A 681 12.21 -0.24 -49.36
C LEU A 681 13.51 -1.07 -49.52
N GLN A 682 14.28 -1.28 -48.45
CA GLN A 682 15.45 -2.11 -48.44
C GLN A 682 15.17 -3.62 -48.28
N GLN A 683 13.91 -4.01 -47.99
CA GLN A 683 13.55 -5.40 -47.73
C GLN A 683 13.51 -6.20 -49.06
N PRO A 684 14.19 -7.39 -49.12
CA PRO A 684 14.03 -8.29 -50.26
C PRO A 684 12.61 -8.76 -50.43
N ALA A 685 12.16 -8.94 -51.70
CA ALA A 685 10.77 -9.37 -51.99
C ALA A 685 10.36 -10.69 -51.31
N ASP A 686 11.32 -11.58 -50.99
CA ASP A 686 11.11 -12.86 -50.32
C ASP A 686 11.48 -12.78 -48.81
N GLY A 687 11.66 -11.58 -48.21
CA GLY A 687 12.28 -11.37 -46.89
C GLY A 687 11.51 -11.86 -45.68
N GLY A 688 10.23 -12.25 -45.82
CA GLY A 688 9.39 -12.63 -44.72
C GLY A 688 9.00 -11.44 -43.80
N PRO A 689 8.52 -11.66 -42.56
CA PRO A 689 8.15 -10.57 -41.67
C PRO A 689 9.34 -9.67 -41.29
N LEU A 690 9.23 -8.35 -41.50
CA LEU A 690 10.20 -7.36 -41.05
C LEU A 690 9.87 -6.93 -39.62
N VAL A 691 10.83 -7.10 -38.70
CA VAL A 691 10.69 -6.70 -37.29
C VAL A 691 11.78 -5.70 -36.96
N LEU A 692 11.38 -4.44 -36.77
CA LEU A 692 12.27 -3.36 -36.38
C LEU A 692 12.08 -3.03 -34.90
N ILE A 693 13.18 -2.78 -34.20
CA ILE A 693 13.16 -2.46 -32.76
C ILE A 693 14.05 -1.24 -32.53
N LYS A 694 13.51 -0.24 -31.89
CA LYS A 694 14.27 0.93 -31.42
C LYS A 694 13.78 1.44 -30.08
N GLU A 695 14.69 2.09 -29.35
CA GLU A 695 14.30 2.87 -28.19
C GLU A 695 13.69 4.20 -28.64
N THR A 696 12.62 4.64 -27.96
CA THR A 696 12.06 5.97 -28.15
C THR A 696 12.93 6.99 -27.42
N THR A 697 14.10 7.31 -28.00
CA THR A 697 15.12 8.18 -27.40
C THR A 697 15.07 9.64 -27.85
N GLN A 698 14.13 10.01 -28.70
CA GLN A 698 14.00 11.41 -29.10
C GLN A 698 13.57 12.27 -27.89
N ARG A 699 14.23 13.40 -27.71
CA ARG A 699 14.11 14.36 -26.58
C ARG A 699 12.66 14.74 -26.18
N GLU A 700 11.67 14.35 -26.96
CA GLU A 700 10.25 14.63 -26.69
C GLU A 700 9.48 13.40 -26.15
N PHE A 701 9.95 12.15 -26.38
CA PHE A 701 9.28 10.89 -26.01
C PHE A 701 10.27 9.86 -25.50
N GLU A 702 10.86 10.07 -24.35
CA GLU A 702 11.63 9.03 -23.66
C GLU A 702 10.63 8.11 -22.97
N GLY A 703 10.60 6.79 -23.25
CA GLY A 703 9.80 6.00 -22.38
C GLY A 703 9.34 4.63 -22.78
N GLY A 704 9.77 4.05 -23.86
CA GLY A 704 9.44 2.66 -24.19
C GLY A 704 10.22 2.16 -25.37
N THR A 705 10.21 0.85 -25.59
CA THR A 705 10.76 0.23 -26.77
C THR A 705 9.68 0.11 -27.83
N GLN A 706 9.93 0.69 -28.97
CA GLN A 706 9.06 0.59 -30.15
C GLN A 706 9.44 -0.64 -30.97
N ILE A 707 8.44 -1.49 -31.22
CA ILE A 707 8.55 -2.63 -32.12
C ILE A 707 7.63 -2.35 -33.31
N PHE A 708 8.22 -2.22 -34.50
CA PHE A 708 7.49 -2.08 -35.74
C PHE A 708 7.53 -3.40 -36.52
N ILE A 709 6.38 -3.84 -37.03
CA ILE A 709 6.23 -5.09 -37.76
C ILE A 709 5.58 -4.77 -39.11
N TYR A 710 6.24 -5.20 -40.21
CA TYR A 710 5.71 -5.15 -41.55
C TYR A 710 5.68 -6.56 -42.13
N ALA A 711 4.50 -7.04 -42.48
CA ALA A 711 4.27 -8.39 -43.01
C ALA A 711 2.96 -8.46 -43.81
N PRO A 712 2.78 -9.49 -44.66
CA PRO A 712 1.47 -9.76 -45.28
C PRO A 712 0.41 -9.90 -44.19
N ASP A 713 -0.71 -9.23 -44.34
CA ASP A 713 -1.82 -9.28 -43.39
C ASP A 713 -2.45 -10.68 -43.37
N GLN A 714 -2.55 -11.23 -42.16
CA GLN A 714 -3.15 -12.53 -41.89
C GLN A 714 -4.20 -12.36 -40.80
N HIS A 715 -5.27 -13.11 -40.87
CA HIS A 715 -6.44 -12.96 -40.03
C HIS A 715 -6.15 -13.09 -38.50
N ASP A 716 -5.13 -13.86 -38.09
CA ASP A 716 -4.78 -14.09 -36.69
C ASP A 716 -3.52 -13.31 -36.23
N PHE A 717 -3.04 -12.39 -37.06
CA PHE A 717 -1.74 -11.71 -36.88
C PHE A 717 -1.60 -11.01 -35.50
N PHE A 718 -2.62 -10.25 -35.09
CA PHE A 718 -2.62 -9.59 -33.79
C PHE A 718 -2.55 -10.59 -32.64
N ALA A 719 -3.33 -11.66 -32.67
CA ALA A 719 -3.39 -12.65 -31.61
C ALA A 719 -2.04 -13.39 -31.45
N VAL A 720 -1.39 -13.75 -32.56
CA VAL A 720 -0.07 -14.39 -32.60
C VAL A 720 1.02 -13.45 -32.08
N THR A 721 1.01 -12.20 -32.54
CA THR A 721 1.98 -11.18 -32.11
C THR A 721 1.93 -10.93 -30.60
N VAL A 722 0.75 -10.75 -30.05
CA VAL A 722 0.55 -10.53 -28.62
C VAL A 722 0.93 -11.76 -27.79
N ALA A 723 0.62 -12.97 -28.27
CA ALA A 723 1.04 -14.21 -27.63
C ALA A 723 2.58 -14.35 -27.60
N ALA A 724 3.24 -14.07 -28.72
CA ALA A 724 4.70 -14.10 -28.81
C ALA A 724 5.36 -13.06 -27.90
N MET A 725 4.86 -11.83 -27.88
CA MET A 725 5.35 -10.77 -26.97
C MET A 725 5.20 -11.17 -25.50
N SER A 726 4.08 -11.79 -25.14
CA SER A 726 3.87 -12.28 -23.78
C SER A 726 4.83 -13.43 -23.41
N GLN A 727 5.15 -14.35 -24.33
CA GLN A 727 6.15 -15.40 -24.11
C GLN A 727 7.56 -14.80 -23.91
N LEU A 728 7.86 -13.73 -24.64
CA LEU A 728 9.11 -12.98 -24.51
C LEU A 728 9.14 -12.07 -23.27
N ASN A 729 8.12 -12.11 -22.39
CA ASN A 729 8.00 -11.30 -21.18
C ASN A 729 7.96 -9.79 -21.47
N LEU A 730 7.31 -9.37 -22.53
CA LEU A 730 7.09 -7.98 -22.88
C LEU A 730 5.70 -7.52 -22.41
N ASN A 731 5.65 -6.36 -21.79
CA ASN A 731 4.40 -5.71 -21.39
C ASN A 731 4.00 -4.70 -22.47
N ILE A 732 2.90 -4.94 -23.16
CA ILE A 732 2.36 -4.07 -24.20
C ILE A 732 1.59 -2.93 -23.53
N HIS A 733 1.83 -1.69 -23.97
CA HIS A 733 1.16 -0.48 -23.48
C HIS A 733 0.39 0.27 -24.56
N ASP A 734 0.82 0.15 -25.82
CA ASP A 734 0.17 0.77 -26.97
C ASP A 734 0.31 -0.16 -28.19
N ALA A 735 -0.73 -0.26 -28.99
CA ALA A 735 -0.70 -1.00 -30.24
C ALA A 735 -1.44 -0.22 -31.33
N ARG A 736 -0.74 0.14 -32.38
CA ARG A 736 -1.26 0.82 -33.57
C ARG A 736 -1.25 -0.18 -34.70
N ILE A 737 -2.41 -0.56 -35.15
CA ILE A 737 -2.61 -1.58 -36.19
C ILE A 737 -3.03 -0.86 -37.45
N ILE A 738 -2.31 -1.03 -38.53
CA ILE A 738 -2.59 -0.36 -39.80
C ILE A 738 -2.39 -1.37 -40.92
N THR A 739 -3.42 -1.57 -41.74
CA THR A 739 -3.34 -2.40 -42.96
C THR A 739 -3.27 -1.50 -44.19
N SER A 740 -2.28 -1.72 -45.05
CA SER A 740 -2.14 -1.01 -46.33
C SER A 740 -3.15 -1.50 -47.35
N SER A 741 -3.35 -0.71 -48.41
CA SER A 741 -4.20 -1.13 -49.55
C SER A 741 -3.66 -2.38 -50.29
N SER A 742 -2.36 -2.66 -50.14
CA SER A 742 -1.70 -3.87 -50.68
C SER A 742 -1.77 -5.09 -49.74
N GLN A 743 -2.61 -5.05 -48.69
CA GLN A 743 -2.79 -6.13 -47.71
C GLN A 743 -1.50 -6.50 -46.96
N PHE A 744 -0.72 -5.49 -46.57
CA PHE A 744 0.38 -5.60 -45.61
C PHE A 744 0.00 -4.88 -44.32
N THR A 745 0.31 -5.48 -43.19
CA THR A 745 0.18 -4.81 -41.89
C THR A 745 1.44 -3.99 -41.56
N LEU A 746 1.26 -2.81 -40.98
CA LEU A 746 2.28 -1.90 -40.48
C LEU A 746 2.02 -1.64 -38.99
N ASP A 747 2.24 -2.66 -38.21
CA ASP A 747 1.89 -2.63 -36.80
C ASP A 747 3.01 -2.04 -35.96
N THR A 748 2.66 -1.17 -35.05
CA THR A 748 3.60 -0.56 -34.11
C THR A 748 3.16 -0.84 -32.67
N TYR A 749 3.99 -1.52 -31.93
CA TYR A 749 3.78 -1.81 -30.51
C TYR A 749 4.75 -1.02 -29.65
N ILE A 750 4.27 -0.43 -28.58
CA ILE A 750 5.12 0.13 -27.52
C ILE A 750 5.12 -0.83 -26.34
N VAL A 751 6.31 -1.30 -25.99
CA VAL A 751 6.50 -2.31 -24.95
C VAL A 751 7.49 -1.87 -23.90
N LEU A 752 7.31 -2.39 -22.68
CA LEU A 752 8.28 -2.34 -21.59
C LEU A 752 8.69 -3.76 -21.19
N ASP A 753 9.89 -3.92 -20.64
CA ASP A 753 10.32 -5.19 -20.06
C ASP A 753 9.62 -5.45 -18.71
N ASN A 754 9.82 -6.62 -18.12
CA ASN A 754 9.15 -7.05 -16.89
C ASN A 754 9.38 -6.14 -15.67
N ASP A 755 10.49 -5.43 -15.63
CA ASP A 755 10.84 -4.47 -14.57
C ASP A 755 10.17 -3.09 -14.74
N GLY A 756 9.37 -2.92 -15.82
CA GLY A 756 8.71 -1.66 -16.16
C GLY A 756 9.64 -0.62 -16.82
N GLY A 757 10.86 -1.00 -17.13
CA GLY A 757 11.84 -0.20 -17.89
C GLY A 757 11.74 -0.43 -19.40
N SER A 758 12.39 0.46 -20.20
CA SER A 758 12.64 0.18 -21.60
C SER A 758 13.64 -0.97 -21.74
N ILE A 759 13.63 -1.67 -22.87
CA ILE A 759 14.56 -2.80 -23.14
C ILE A 759 16.02 -2.29 -23.19
N GLY A 760 16.19 -1.02 -23.47
CA GLY A 760 17.50 -0.35 -23.54
C GLY A 760 18.37 -0.83 -24.70
N ASP A 761 19.63 -0.43 -24.63
CA ASP A 761 20.64 -0.80 -25.63
C ASP A 761 21.24 -2.20 -25.39
N ASN A 762 20.46 -3.15 -24.88
CA ASN A 762 20.93 -4.53 -24.70
C ASN A 762 20.82 -5.30 -26.04
N PRO A 763 21.94 -5.45 -26.80
CA PRO A 763 21.89 -6.04 -28.15
C PRO A 763 21.43 -7.49 -28.13
N GLN A 764 21.73 -8.23 -27.04
CA GLN A 764 21.33 -9.64 -26.93
C GLN A 764 19.82 -9.76 -26.71
N ARG A 765 19.24 -8.88 -25.89
CA ARG A 765 17.80 -8.86 -25.64
C ARG A 765 17.02 -8.42 -26.87
N VAL A 766 17.48 -7.37 -27.56
CA VAL A 766 16.91 -6.90 -28.83
C VAL A 766 16.97 -8.01 -29.90
N LYS A 767 18.09 -8.73 -30.02
CA LYS A 767 18.22 -9.87 -30.93
C LYS A 767 17.24 -10.99 -30.59
N GLN A 768 17.14 -11.39 -29.33
CA GLN A 768 16.20 -12.41 -28.85
C GLN A 768 14.77 -12.07 -29.20
N ILE A 769 14.36 -10.82 -28.98
CA ILE A 769 12.99 -10.35 -29.27
C ILE A 769 12.74 -10.39 -30.77
N ARG A 770 13.67 -9.87 -31.60
CA ARG A 770 13.53 -9.85 -33.04
C ARG A 770 13.40 -11.26 -33.59
N GLU A 771 14.31 -12.18 -33.23
CA GLU A 771 14.30 -13.55 -33.69
C GLU A 771 13.02 -14.29 -33.26
N GLY A 772 12.60 -14.13 -31.98
CA GLY A 772 11.38 -14.76 -31.46
C GLY A 772 10.11 -14.26 -32.15
N LEU A 773 9.99 -12.97 -32.39
CA LEU A 773 8.85 -12.41 -33.13
C LEU A 773 8.87 -12.85 -34.61
N THR A 774 10.02 -12.81 -35.28
CA THR A 774 10.11 -13.22 -36.68
C THR A 774 9.76 -14.70 -36.85
N GLU A 775 10.16 -15.57 -35.94
CA GLU A 775 9.82 -16.99 -35.95
C GLU A 775 8.34 -17.24 -35.71
N ALA A 776 7.74 -16.56 -34.71
CA ALA A 776 6.33 -16.63 -34.41
C ALA A 776 5.45 -16.23 -35.61
N LEU A 777 5.84 -15.16 -36.30
CA LEU A 777 5.08 -14.61 -37.43
C LEU A 777 5.27 -15.42 -38.74
N ARG A 778 6.36 -16.21 -38.83
CA ARG A 778 6.56 -17.16 -39.96
C ARG A 778 5.73 -18.44 -39.81
N ASN A 779 5.53 -18.89 -38.59
CA ASN A 779 4.89 -20.16 -38.27
C ASN A 779 3.76 -19.94 -37.24
N PRO A 780 2.68 -19.23 -37.59
CA PRO A 780 1.63 -18.86 -36.65
C PRO A 780 0.91 -20.08 -36.06
N GLU A 781 0.80 -21.20 -36.80
CA GLU A 781 0.17 -22.43 -36.31
C GLU A 781 0.90 -23.12 -35.16
N ASP A 782 2.20 -22.89 -35.01
CA ASP A 782 3.02 -23.50 -33.96
C ASP A 782 2.95 -22.74 -32.61
N TYR A 783 2.34 -21.56 -32.60
CA TYR A 783 2.26 -20.72 -31.40
C TYR A 783 1.02 -21.03 -30.56
N PRO A 784 1.19 -21.47 -29.32
CA PRO A 784 0.04 -21.75 -28.45
C PRO A 784 -0.65 -20.43 -28.07
N THR A 785 -1.88 -20.32 -28.47
CA THR A 785 -2.76 -19.17 -28.20
C THR A 785 -3.16 -19.05 -26.72
N ILE A 786 -2.71 -19.96 -25.85
CA ILE A 786 -3.04 -19.95 -24.42
C ILE A 786 -1.73 -19.99 -23.62
N ILE A 787 -1.45 -18.89 -22.95
CA ILE A 787 -0.32 -18.78 -22.01
C ILE A 787 -0.79 -19.26 -20.65
N GLN A 788 -0.27 -20.42 -20.20
CA GLN A 788 -0.50 -20.92 -18.84
C GLN A 788 0.58 -20.39 -17.90
N ARG A 789 0.37 -19.21 -17.32
CA ARG A 789 1.19 -18.68 -16.21
C ARG A 789 0.40 -18.78 -14.92
N ARG A 790 1.10 -19.05 -13.81
CA ARG A 790 0.48 -19.00 -12.49
C ARG A 790 0.14 -17.54 -12.14
N VAL A 791 -1.12 -17.31 -11.84
CA VAL A 791 -1.60 -16.02 -11.33
C VAL A 791 -0.94 -15.75 -9.97
N PRO A 792 -0.35 -14.57 -9.74
CA PRO A 792 0.16 -14.20 -8.42
C PRO A 792 -0.92 -14.35 -7.34
N ARG A 793 -0.51 -14.79 -6.12
CA ARG A 793 -1.45 -15.07 -5.03
C ARG A 793 -2.37 -13.89 -4.72
N GLN A 794 -1.82 -12.68 -4.68
CA GLN A 794 -2.59 -11.46 -4.38
C GLN A 794 -3.70 -11.22 -5.41
N LEU A 795 -3.43 -11.42 -6.71
CA LEU A 795 -4.42 -11.25 -7.78
C LEU A 795 -5.58 -12.25 -7.72
N LYS A 796 -5.40 -13.43 -7.08
CA LYS A 796 -6.46 -14.44 -6.95
C LYS A 796 -7.62 -14.00 -6.06
N HIS A 797 -7.38 -13.08 -5.12
CA HIS A 797 -8.38 -12.61 -4.15
C HIS A 797 -9.19 -11.43 -4.65
N PHE A 798 -8.72 -10.75 -5.70
CA PHE A 798 -9.46 -9.67 -6.36
C PHE A 798 -10.24 -10.23 -7.54
N THR A 799 -11.46 -10.72 -7.25
CA THR A 799 -12.40 -11.18 -8.27
C THR A 799 -13.56 -10.20 -8.36
N PHE A 800 -13.74 -9.61 -9.52
CA PHE A 800 -14.93 -8.83 -9.87
C PHE A 800 -15.39 -9.23 -11.27
N ALA A 801 -16.67 -8.98 -11.54
CA ALA A 801 -17.20 -9.28 -12.86
C ALA A 801 -16.56 -8.36 -13.91
N PRO A 802 -16.06 -8.89 -15.03
CA PRO A 802 -15.60 -8.05 -16.13
C PRO A 802 -16.70 -7.09 -16.59
N GLN A 803 -16.32 -5.85 -16.85
CA GLN A 803 -17.20 -4.83 -17.42
C GLN A 803 -16.74 -4.57 -18.85
N VAL A 804 -17.66 -4.60 -19.78
CA VAL A 804 -17.40 -4.37 -21.20
C VAL A 804 -18.38 -3.33 -21.68
N THR A 805 -17.87 -2.22 -22.23
CA THR A 805 -18.66 -1.14 -22.79
C THR A 805 -18.35 -1.00 -24.27
N ILE A 806 -19.37 -0.90 -25.12
CA ILE A 806 -19.24 -0.76 -26.57
C ILE A 806 -20.04 0.48 -26.97
N HIS A 807 -19.40 1.41 -27.67
CA HIS A 807 -20.05 2.59 -28.22
C HIS A 807 -19.30 3.08 -29.46
N ASN A 808 -20.01 3.72 -30.39
CA ASN A 808 -19.39 4.29 -31.57
C ASN A 808 -18.81 5.66 -31.24
N ASP A 809 -17.63 5.96 -31.80
CA ASP A 809 -17.04 7.28 -31.73
C ASP A 809 -17.92 8.28 -32.53
N ALA A 810 -18.17 9.45 -31.94
CA ALA A 810 -19.05 10.45 -32.57
C ALA A 810 -18.42 11.14 -33.80
N GLN A 811 -17.11 11.05 -33.95
CA GLN A 811 -16.32 11.82 -34.92
C GLN A 811 -15.55 10.94 -35.90
N ARG A 812 -15.24 9.70 -35.54
CA ARG A 812 -14.48 8.76 -36.35
C ARG A 812 -15.31 7.52 -36.67
N PRO A 813 -15.11 6.90 -37.82
CA PRO A 813 -15.84 5.70 -38.23
C PRO A 813 -15.26 4.45 -37.51
N VAL A 814 -15.22 4.48 -36.15
CA VAL A 814 -14.72 3.39 -35.35
C VAL A 814 -15.62 3.13 -34.15
N THR A 815 -15.64 1.90 -33.68
CA THR A 815 -16.28 1.49 -32.42
C THR A 815 -15.26 1.42 -31.34
N ILE A 816 -15.55 2.03 -30.18
CA ILE A 816 -14.74 1.98 -28.96
C ILE A 816 -15.26 0.84 -28.09
N LEU A 817 -14.38 -0.09 -27.79
CA LEU A 817 -14.59 -1.20 -26.88
C LEU A 817 -13.73 -1.00 -25.63
N GLU A 818 -14.35 -0.72 -24.48
CA GLU A 818 -13.67 -0.60 -23.21
C GLU A 818 -13.84 -1.89 -22.40
N ILE A 819 -12.75 -2.42 -21.87
CA ILE A 819 -12.73 -3.63 -21.05
C ILE A 819 -12.08 -3.32 -19.71
N ILE A 820 -12.84 -3.53 -18.63
CA ILE A 820 -12.32 -3.51 -17.27
C ILE A 820 -12.44 -4.92 -16.72
N ALA A 821 -11.30 -5.56 -16.44
CA ALA A 821 -11.26 -6.96 -16.02
C ALA A 821 -10.12 -7.20 -14.99
N PRO A 822 -10.19 -8.28 -14.19
CA PRO A 822 -9.04 -8.71 -13.40
C PRO A 822 -7.84 -9.00 -14.29
N ASP A 823 -6.66 -8.51 -13.90
CA ASP A 823 -5.42 -8.80 -14.64
C ASP A 823 -5.11 -10.30 -14.61
N ARG A 824 -4.96 -10.87 -15.79
CA ARG A 824 -4.69 -12.31 -15.97
C ARG A 824 -3.72 -12.52 -17.14
N PRO A 825 -2.76 -13.46 -17.00
CA PRO A 825 -1.88 -13.82 -18.11
C PRO A 825 -2.64 -14.25 -19.36
N GLY A 826 -2.25 -13.73 -20.51
CA GLY A 826 -2.84 -14.06 -21.80
C GLY A 826 -4.20 -13.43 -22.08
N LEU A 827 -4.60 -12.38 -21.34
CA LEU A 827 -5.86 -11.67 -21.52
C LEU A 827 -5.97 -11.09 -22.92
N LEU A 828 -4.96 -10.36 -23.41
CA LEU A 828 -4.95 -9.76 -24.75
C LEU A 828 -5.04 -10.80 -25.88
N ALA A 829 -4.36 -11.94 -25.73
CA ALA A 829 -4.45 -13.03 -26.72
C ALA A 829 -5.86 -13.63 -26.78
N ARG A 830 -6.59 -13.73 -25.66
CA ARG A 830 -7.99 -14.16 -25.63
C ARG A 830 -8.90 -13.15 -26.30
N ILE A 831 -8.69 -11.86 -26.08
CA ILE A 831 -9.45 -10.79 -26.73
C ILE A 831 -9.19 -10.81 -28.22
N GLY A 832 -7.94 -10.93 -28.67
CA GLY A 832 -7.59 -11.04 -30.08
C GLY A 832 -8.30 -12.20 -30.76
N ARG A 833 -8.44 -13.37 -30.10
CA ARG A 833 -9.19 -14.51 -30.60
C ARG A 833 -10.68 -14.20 -30.76
N ILE A 834 -11.28 -13.45 -29.85
CA ILE A 834 -12.70 -13.05 -29.98
C ILE A 834 -12.87 -12.12 -31.18
N PHE A 835 -11.91 -11.22 -31.41
CA PHE A 835 -11.96 -10.37 -32.62
C PHE A 835 -11.99 -11.21 -33.89
N LEU A 836 -11.22 -12.29 -33.96
CA LEU A 836 -11.25 -13.24 -35.05
C LEU A 836 -12.61 -13.94 -35.17
N GLU A 837 -13.19 -14.45 -34.07
CA GLU A 837 -14.48 -15.15 -34.06
C GLU A 837 -15.65 -14.24 -34.54
N PHE A 838 -15.52 -12.93 -34.38
CA PHE A 838 -16.53 -11.93 -34.75
C PHE A 838 -16.19 -11.16 -36.02
N ASP A 839 -15.10 -11.53 -36.70
CA ASP A 839 -14.65 -10.89 -37.96
C ASP A 839 -14.40 -9.38 -37.81
N LEU A 840 -13.75 -8.99 -36.71
CA LEU A 840 -13.44 -7.60 -36.33
C LEU A 840 -12.00 -7.24 -36.65
N SER A 841 -11.81 -6.01 -37.16
CA SER A 841 -10.50 -5.42 -37.38
C SER A 841 -10.13 -4.46 -36.25
N LEU A 842 -8.96 -4.68 -35.67
CA LEU A 842 -8.40 -3.78 -34.65
C LEU A 842 -7.64 -2.64 -35.35
N GLN A 843 -7.92 -1.39 -34.93
CA GLN A 843 -7.26 -0.18 -35.49
C GLN A 843 -6.24 0.41 -34.48
N ASN A 844 -6.54 0.29 -33.20
CA ASN A 844 -5.67 0.79 -32.12
C ASN A 844 -6.04 0.11 -30.80
N ALA A 845 -5.09 -0.01 -29.88
CA ALA A 845 -5.36 -0.47 -28.51
C ALA A 845 -4.52 0.31 -27.50
N LYS A 846 -5.16 0.74 -26.42
CA LYS A 846 -4.53 1.33 -25.24
C LYS A 846 -4.64 0.34 -24.10
N ILE A 847 -3.51 -0.12 -23.61
CA ILE A 847 -3.42 -1.18 -22.61
C ILE A 847 -2.93 -0.57 -21.29
N ALA A 848 -3.75 -0.67 -20.25
CA ALA A 848 -3.44 -0.10 -18.95
C ALA A 848 -3.66 -1.10 -17.81
N THR A 849 -2.60 -1.55 -17.17
CA THR A 849 -2.68 -2.36 -15.95
C THR A 849 -2.59 -1.47 -14.71
N LEU A 850 -3.58 -1.58 -13.82
CA LEU A 850 -3.76 -0.81 -12.61
C LEU A 850 -3.89 -1.76 -11.40
N GLY A 851 -2.76 -2.23 -10.87
CA GLY A 851 -2.74 -3.17 -9.77
C GLY A 851 -3.33 -4.53 -10.14
N GLU A 852 -4.53 -4.85 -9.63
CA GLU A 852 -5.23 -6.11 -9.87
C GLU A 852 -6.15 -6.11 -11.10
N ARG A 853 -6.31 -4.97 -11.75
CA ARG A 853 -7.24 -4.82 -12.88
C ARG A 853 -6.55 -4.24 -14.10
N VAL A 854 -7.07 -4.60 -15.27
CA VAL A 854 -6.75 -3.95 -16.54
C VAL A 854 -7.90 -3.04 -16.93
N GLU A 855 -7.55 -1.95 -17.59
CA GLU A 855 -8.47 -0.99 -18.19
C GLU A 855 -8.02 -0.77 -19.64
N ASP A 856 -8.45 -1.67 -20.54
CA ASP A 856 -8.02 -1.67 -21.92
C ASP A 856 -9.08 -1.02 -22.81
N VAL A 857 -8.64 -0.21 -23.76
CA VAL A 857 -9.50 0.45 -24.76
C VAL A 857 -9.06 0.00 -26.14
N PHE A 858 -9.98 -0.61 -26.89
CA PHE A 858 -9.77 -1.06 -28.24
C PHE A 858 -10.62 -0.23 -29.20
N PHE A 859 -10.03 0.20 -30.32
CA PHE A 859 -10.69 0.88 -31.41
C PHE A 859 -10.84 -0.12 -32.54
N ILE A 860 -12.08 -0.56 -32.80
CA ILE A 860 -12.38 -1.67 -33.68
C ILE A 860 -13.35 -1.24 -34.79
N THR A 861 -13.31 -1.97 -35.89
CA THR A 861 -14.27 -1.88 -37.05
C THR A 861 -14.71 -3.28 -37.43
N ASP A 862 -15.73 -3.34 -38.27
CA ASP A 862 -16.08 -4.58 -38.98
C ASP A 862 -15.09 -4.87 -40.14
N ALA A 863 -15.32 -5.94 -40.89
CA ALA A 863 -14.50 -6.36 -42.03
C ALA A 863 -14.48 -5.33 -43.18
N ASP A 864 -15.51 -4.46 -43.26
CA ASP A 864 -15.62 -3.41 -44.28
C ASP A 864 -15.05 -2.05 -43.77
N ASN A 865 -14.30 -2.06 -42.67
CA ASN A 865 -13.74 -0.87 -41.97
C ASN A 865 -14.82 0.15 -41.55
N GLN A 866 -16.05 -0.32 -41.22
CA GLN A 866 -17.11 0.51 -40.69
C GLN A 866 -17.34 0.28 -39.19
N PRO A 867 -17.88 1.26 -38.46
CA PRO A 867 -18.26 1.07 -37.07
C PRO A 867 -19.38 0.05 -36.93
N LEU A 868 -19.37 -0.70 -35.84
CA LEU A 868 -20.41 -1.72 -35.58
C LEU A 868 -21.77 -1.05 -35.41
N SER A 869 -22.68 -1.30 -36.32
CA SER A 869 -24.01 -0.68 -36.33
C SER A 869 -25.12 -1.61 -35.82
N ASP A 870 -24.89 -2.93 -35.77
CA ASP A 870 -25.85 -3.92 -35.30
C ASP A 870 -25.81 -4.07 -33.75
N PRO A 871 -26.89 -3.66 -33.05
CA PRO A 871 -26.96 -3.82 -31.58
C PRO A 871 -26.92 -5.28 -31.12
N GLN A 872 -27.37 -6.23 -31.95
CA GLN A 872 -27.33 -7.65 -31.60
C GLN A 872 -25.89 -8.19 -31.67
N LEU A 873 -25.13 -7.76 -32.67
CA LEU A 873 -23.71 -8.09 -32.78
C LEU A 873 -22.93 -7.53 -31.57
N CYS A 874 -23.16 -6.28 -31.19
CA CYS A 874 -22.55 -5.66 -30.04
C CYS A 874 -22.87 -6.40 -28.74
N SER A 875 -24.15 -6.81 -28.54
CA SER A 875 -24.54 -7.58 -27.34
C SER A 875 -23.87 -8.96 -27.31
N ARG A 876 -23.81 -9.67 -28.42
CA ARG A 876 -23.14 -10.97 -28.54
C ARG A 876 -21.61 -10.85 -28.28
N LEU A 877 -20.98 -9.83 -28.82
CA LEU A 877 -19.56 -9.53 -28.60
C LEU A 877 -19.30 -9.27 -27.12
N GLN A 878 -20.12 -8.43 -26.49
CA GLN A 878 -20.03 -8.12 -25.06
C GLN A 878 -20.16 -9.38 -24.21
N GLU A 879 -21.16 -10.24 -24.50
CA GLU A 879 -21.37 -11.50 -23.78
C GLU A 879 -20.20 -12.48 -23.99
N ALA A 880 -19.66 -12.60 -25.19
CA ALA A 880 -18.55 -13.48 -25.51
C ALA A 880 -17.29 -13.08 -24.75
N ILE A 881 -16.97 -11.79 -24.71
CA ILE A 881 -15.83 -11.26 -23.97
C ILE A 881 -16.01 -11.55 -22.47
N ILE A 882 -17.18 -11.24 -21.90
CA ILE A 882 -17.47 -11.48 -20.48
C ILE A 882 -17.32 -12.97 -20.15
N GLN A 883 -17.88 -13.86 -20.96
CA GLN A 883 -17.81 -15.32 -20.74
C GLN A 883 -16.39 -15.85 -20.79
N GLN A 884 -15.58 -15.42 -21.78
CA GLN A 884 -14.18 -15.85 -21.90
C GLN A 884 -13.33 -15.37 -20.71
N LEU A 885 -13.57 -14.15 -20.26
CA LEU A 885 -12.86 -13.60 -19.11
C LEU A 885 -13.29 -14.28 -17.79
N GLN A 886 -14.55 -14.70 -17.67
CA GLN A 886 -15.05 -15.45 -16.51
C GLN A 886 -14.58 -16.92 -16.48
N LYS A 887 -14.50 -17.59 -17.62
CA LYS A 887 -13.95 -18.98 -17.71
C LYS A 887 -12.52 -19.06 -17.21
N GLY A 888 -11.72 -18.04 -17.44
CA GLY A 888 -10.38 -17.92 -16.86
C GLY A 888 -10.38 -17.83 -15.31
N GLN A 889 -11.45 -17.31 -14.70
CA GLN A 889 -11.60 -17.26 -13.24
C GLN A 889 -11.95 -18.62 -12.62
N ALA A 890 -12.75 -19.44 -13.30
CA ALA A 890 -13.20 -20.75 -12.82
C ALA A 890 -12.08 -21.81 -12.83
N SER A 891 -11.13 -21.74 -13.76
CA SER A 891 -10.00 -22.69 -13.84
C SER A 891 -8.97 -22.47 -12.71
N ASP A 892 -8.86 -21.27 -12.15
CA ASP A 892 -7.96 -20.92 -11.04
C ASP A 892 -8.57 -21.18 -9.66
N ALA A 893 -9.87 -21.40 -9.58
CA ALA A 893 -10.63 -21.72 -8.38
C ALA A 893 -10.76 -23.23 -8.14
N SER A 894 -9.71 -24.04 -8.39
CA SER A 894 -9.68 -25.43 -7.92
C SER A 894 -9.73 -25.43 -6.40
N PRO A 895 -10.68 -26.10 -5.77
CA PRO A 895 -10.87 -26.06 -4.34
C PRO A 895 -9.66 -26.73 -3.67
N THR A 896 -8.94 -25.97 -2.87
CA THR A 896 -8.14 -26.55 -1.80
C THR A 896 -9.13 -27.35 -0.97
N ARG A 897 -9.12 -28.67 -1.09
CA ARG A 897 -9.88 -29.56 -0.23
C ARG A 897 -9.46 -29.24 1.21
N VAL A 898 -10.27 -28.48 1.87
CA VAL A 898 -10.33 -28.47 3.33
C VAL A 898 -11.02 -29.81 3.69
N THR A 899 -10.22 -30.80 3.99
CA THR A 899 -10.70 -31.99 4.71
C THR A 899 -10.98 -31.51 6.13
N PHE A 900 -12.24 -31.63 6.51
CA PHE A 900 -12.75 -31.31 7.85
C PHE A 900 -12.13 -32.22 8.89
#